data_7d21b21f7d9eeef79c50aa2a7901f3be
#
_entry.id   7d21b21f7d9eeef79c50aa2a7901f3be
#
_cell.length_a   1.000
_cell.length_b   1.000
_cell.length_c   1.000
_cell.angle_alpha   90.00
_cell.angle_beta   90.00
_cell.angle_gamma   90.00
#
_symmetry.space_group_name_H-M   'P 1'
#
loop_
_entity.id
_entity.type
_entity.pdbx_description
1 polymer ?
#
loop_
_entity_poly.entity_id
_entity_poly.type
_entity_poly.pdbx_seq_one_letter_code
_entity_poly.pdbx_strand_id
1 'polypeptide(L)'
;MQWIRRRNPREPLIDTLAKTELHERREGERRQGAYGAIWILVGALSVTGALTSSALEPTTPLAEFGRQSWAMENGLPQNSVHALVQTRDGFIWLGTEAGLVRFDGISFLVLDQNSRPAIPSGDIRSLFETPDGTLWVGTADGLARLKDGAFARLGARDGAPEGAITGLKATPEGRLRVETTEEAVEYGGQGWSQVLRPEVVPNNPIAFGAKLANRETVTATRSAVVIQRGARPVVLTVGHELPGTRIQALLTDREGCLWVGTNGGLARWCGEKVQVLPATDPLAGASVLSLLEDREGNLWAGTETDGLQVLRDTRFHNIGAREGLSSDATSTVVEDSAGKIWVGTDGGSLNVLRRSTSIPGATTTYAVRDVLLSNVILSLAASKSGDLWVGTPDGLNRIRGSAVDSFTSADGLPDDFIRSLLVDTDGSLWIGTRRGLAHWTFAGDSNNAMRMAARKETYTQANGLGSELVGAMVRDSNGSLWISTFAGLSRLRDGKIVNYTTADGLSSNVVTALLPRAGGTLLVGTQDHGWNLWDGEKFSAVQDSALKDTSVRAILDDRSDHLWFATGKGIARCDGTKTVDCTHWIEFGAADGLRSRETAINSHPSAWRSRDGYLWFATPKGLVEVDPAHFPVNTVPPPVVVERFAVDDVDAPLRGADFRLRVEAGHNHFQFDYAGLSFVAPQKVRYRYMLDGFDHEWTDAGARRVAYYTNIPPGKYTFRVQAANNDGVWNLQGTALQFELLPHFYQTIWFYLLLTIAAAALVATLLKRRLLHAEREFKAVLGERNRIAREIHDTLAQGYVGISVQLEVLAELLRHNKVDAAAQQLDTTRMHVREGLAEARQSIWALRSQDSGEKTLPVRLRRVTERADGHGIEAKFSVFGAYRPLSPGMEREILRVAQEAIHNVEKHAGAQHLSVRLDYGPAEIALEVRDDGRGFAMSEETASAPGHYGFTGMRERAAAIGGTLEVTSEPGTGTSVRLHAPAPKEGPGEAPREAE
;
A
#
# COMPACT_ATOMS: atom_id res chain seq x y z
N MET A 1 11.57 26.04 64.11
CA MET A 1 10.77 26.86 64.97
C MET A 1 9.39 26.99 64.41
N GLN A 2 8.43 26.18 64.91
CA GLN A 2 7.34 26.54 65.84
C GLN A 2 6.27 27.39 65.08
N TRP A 3 4.97 27.07 64.96
CA TRP A 3 4.00 26.34 65.83
C TRP A 3 2.71 26.12 65.03
N ILE A 4 2.14 24.99 64.91
CA ILE A 4 1.00 24.30 65.54
C ILE A 4 -0.14 25.16 66.06
N ARG A 5 -1.41 24.98 65.56
CA ARG A 5 -2.65 24.63 66.28
C ARG A 5 -3.86 24.65 65.34
N ARG A 6 -4.41 23.50 65.06
CA ARG A 6 -5.69 22.86 65.49
C ARG A 6 -6.87 23.78 65.80
N ARG A 7 -8.00 23.56 65.08
CA ARG A 7 -9.30 23.14 65.58
C ARG A 7 -10.36 23.05 64.48
N ASN A 8 -11.00 21.87 64.38
CA ASN A 8 -12.31 21.53 63.86
C ASN A 8 -13.34 21.82 64.98
N PRO A 9 -14.70 21.80 64.84
CA PRO A 9 -15.54 21.11 63.86
C PRO A 9 -16.91 21.78 63.49
N ARG A 10 -17.62 21.15 62.49
CA ARG A 10 -19.08 20.99 62.29
C ARG A 10 -19.94 22.08 61.68
N GLU A 11 -20.45 21.73 60.47
CA GLU A 11 -21.79 21.90 59.82
C GLU A 11 -22.19 23.30 59.31
N PRO A 12 -23.05 23.40 58.25
CA PRO A 12 -23.81 22.37 57.48
C PRO A 12 -23.59 22.38 55.97
N LEU A 13 -23.66 21.19 55.44
CA LEU A 13 -23.59 20.73 54.01
C LEU A 13 -24.98 20.86 53.33
N ILE A 14 -25.44 22.02 52.91
CA ILE A 14 -26.57 22.12 51.96
C ILE A 14 -26.48 23.35 51.04
N ASP A 15 -25.72 24.40 51.40
CA ASP A 15 -25.70 25.64 50.62
C ASP A 15 -24.54 25.73 49.59
N THR A 16 -23.67 24.74 49.53
CA THR A 16 -22.50 24.73 48.66
C THR A 16 -22.73 24.04 47.29
N LEU A 17 -23.69 23.16 47.19
CA LEU A 17 -24.01 22.42 45.93
C LEU A 17 -24.79 23.26 44.91
N ALA A 18 -25.66 24.18 45.39
CA ALA A 18 -26.43 25.07 44.50
C ALA A 18 -25.58 26.22 43.87
N LYS A 19 -24.46 26.60 44.48
CA LYS A 19 -23.55 27.61 43.94
C LYS A 19 -22.51 27.04 43.00
N THR A 20 -22.17 25.77 43.10
CA THR A 20 -21.20 25.09 42.23
C THR A 20 -21.83 24.74 40.89
N GLU A 21 -23.08 24.30 40.84
CA GLU A 21 -23.77 24.02 39.55
C GLU A 21 -24.05 25.28 38.73
N LEU A 22 -24.28 26.43 39.37
CA LEU A 22 -24.47 27.70 38.64
C LEU A 22 -23.14 28.29 38.14
N HIS A 23 -22.02 27.94 38.75
CA HIS A 23 -20.70 28.39 38.30
C HIS A 23 -20.17 27.55 37.18
N GLU A 24 -20.39 26.23 37.21
CA GLU A 24 -20.02 25.32 36.12
C GLU A 24 -20.89 25.53 34.85
N ARG A 25 -22.18 25.85 34.99
CA ARG A 25 -22.99 26.23 33.82
C ARG A 25 -22.54 27.55 33.19
N ARG A 26 -22.11 28.55 33.95
CA ARG A 26 -21.58 29.81 33.39
C ARG A 26 -20.18 29.67 32.80
N GLU A 27 -19.33 28.79 33.32
CA GLU A 27 -18.04 28.49 32.70
C GLU A 27 -18.20 27.60 31.48
N GLY A 28 -19.14 26.64 31.42
CA GLY A 28 -19.49 25.81 30.25
C GLY A 28 -19.96 26.67 29.08
N GLU A 29 -20.87 27.65 29.34
CA GLU A 29 -21.33 28.53 28.25
C GLU A 29 -20.26 29.54 27.80
N ARG A 30 -19.36 30.02 28.68
CA ARG A 30 -18.21 30.84 28.27
C ARG A 30 -17.14 30.03 27.52
N ARG A 31 -16.95 28.75 27.85
CA ARG A 31 -16.03 27.87 27.09
C ARG A 31 -16.60 27.48 25.71
N GLN A 32 -17.89 27.23 25.61
CA GLN A 32 -18.49 26.98 24.29
C GLN A 32 -18.48 28.23 23.39
N GLY A 33 -18.65 29.44 23.92
CA GLY A 33 -18.50 30.65 23.14
C GLY A 33 -17.06 30.95 22.73
N ALA A 34 -16.05 30.61 23.55
CA ALA A 34 -14.64 30.78 23.25
C ALA A 34 -14.15 29.73 22.24
N TYR A 35 -14.62 28.50 22.33
CA TYR A 35 -14.32 27.46 21.34
C TYR A 35 -15.00 27.74 19.99
N GLY A 36 -16.23 28.27 19.95
CA GLY A 36 -16.89 28.70 18.74
C GLY A 36 -16.13 29.84 18.01
N ALA A 37 -15.56 30.80 18.74
CA ALA A 37 -14.76 31.88 18.17
C ALA A 37 -13.37 31.41 17.70
N ILE A 38 -12.76 30.46 18.41
CA ILE A 38 -11.48 29.86 17.99
C ILE A 38 -11.67 28.98 16.75
N TRP A 39 -12.76 28.23 16.64
CA TRP A 39 -13.05 27.43 15.45
C TRP A 39 -13.42 28.30 14.24
N ILE A 40 -14.05 29.46 14.42
CA ILE A 40 -14.29 30.43 13.35
C ILE A 40 -12.99 31.12 12.93
N LEU A 41 -12.06 31.41 13.86
CA LEU A 41 -10.76 31.97 13.50
C LEU A 41 -9.80 30.92 12.91
N VAL A 42 -9.84 29.67 13.37
CA VAL A 42 -9.10 28.56 12.76
C VAL A 42 -9.75 28.14 11.44
N GLY A 43 -11.08 28.18 11.31
CA GLY A 43 -11.79 27.95 10.06
C GLY A 43 -11.59 29.08 9.02
N ALA A 44 -11.37 30.33 9.46
CA ALA A 44 -11.09 31.45 8.56
C ALA A 44 -9.61 31.55 8.14
N LEU A 45 -8.67 30.94 8.89
CA LEU A 45 -7.28 30.80 8.48
C LEU A 45 -7.00 29.54 7.66
N SER A 46 -7.96 28.58 7.58
CA SER A 46 -7.81 27.35 6.78
C SER A 46 -8.28 27.47 5.34
N VAL A 47 -8.65 28.64 4.84
CA VAL A 47 -9.21 28.83 3.48
C VAL A 47 -8.20 29.37 2.47
N THR A 48 -6.94 29.67 2.85
CA THR A 48 -5.95 30.13 1.86
C THR A 48 -4.53 29.63 2.13
N GLY A 49 -4.37 28.33 2.21
CA GLY A 49 -3.09 27.68 2.13
C GLY A 49 -3.32 26.31 1.55
N ALA A 50 -3.38 26.17 0.23
CA ALA A 50 -3.06 24.90 -0.39
C ALA A 50 -1.66 24.54 0.16
N LEU A 51 -1.56 23.47 0.95
CA LEU A 51 -0.28 22.90 1.32
C LEU A 51 0.38 22.44 0.01
N THR A 52 1.13 23.33 -0.60
CA THR A 52 1.95 23.00 -1.76
C THR A 52 3.21 22.34 -1.21
N SER A 53 3.52 21.15 -1.69
CA SER A 53 4.85 20.58 -1.54
C SER A 53 5.88 21.58 -2.07
N SER A 54 7.10 21.59 -1.53
CA SER A 54 8.21 22.29 -2.17
C SER A 54 8.47 21.63 -3.53
N ALA A 55 9.00 22.40 -4.48
CA ALA A 55 9.59 21.84 -5.68
C ALA A 55 10.81 20.97 -5.36
N LEU A 56 11.42 20.38 -6.37
CA LEU A 56 12.64 19.61 -6.24
C LEU A 56 13.73 20.41 -5.52
N GLU A 57 14.38 19.79 -4.54
CA GLU A 57 15.38 20.42 -3.68
C GLU A 57 16.47 21.12 -4.53
N PRO A 58 16.63 22.47 -4.39
CA PRO A 58 17.55 23.24 -5.22
C PRO A 58 19.03 22.84 -5.08
N THR A 59 19.41 22.32 -3.92
CA THR A 59 20.81 21.95 -3.62
C THR A 59 21.17 20.57 -4.08
N THR A 60 20.18 19.71 -4.37
CA THR A 60 20.42 18.36 -4.89
C THR A 60 20.94 18.40 -6.32
N PRO A 61 22.04 17.72 -6.64
CA PRO A 61 22.55 17.60 -8.02
C PRO A 61 21.51 16.97 -8.94
N LEU A 62 21.45 17.49 -10.19
CA LEU A 62 20.45 17.05 -11.17
C LEU A 62 20.47 15.52 -11.46
N ALA A 63 21.64 14.90 -11.35
CA ALA A 63 21.82 13.46 -11.55
C ALA A 63 21.31 12.60 -10.39
N GLU A 64 21.07 13.17 -9.22
CA GLU A 64 20.70 12.44 -8.00
C GLU A 64 19.20 12.32 -7.80
N PHE A 65 18.38 13.04 -8.57
CA PHE A 65 16.93 12.91 -8.50
C PHE A 65 16.49 11.50 -8.91
N GLY A 66 15.52 10.98 -8.18
CA GLY A 66 14.84 9.73 -8.54
C GLY A 66 14.13 9.86 -9.88
N ARG A 67 14.17 8.81 -10.70
CA ARG A 67 13.62 8.82 -12.06
C ARG A 67 12.73 7.64 -12.33
N GLN A 68 11.70 7.91 -13.12
CA GLN A 68 10.86 6.90 -13.73
C GLN A 68 10.48 7.35 -15.14
N SER A 69 10.38 6.40 -16.06
CA SER A 69 10.02 6.63 -17.45
C SER A 69 8.88 5.74 -17.89
N TRP A 70 8.08 6.25 -18.80
CA TRP A 70 7.02 5.52 -19.48
C TRP A 70 7.15 5.76 -20.98
N ALA A 71 7.13 4.67 -21.73
CA ALA A 71 7.18 4.64 -23.18
C ALA A 71 6.05 3.76 -23.72
N MET A 72 6.03 3.54 -25.03
CA MET A 72 5.00 2.69 -25.66
C MET A 72 4.92 1.30 -25.04
N GLU A 73 6.01 0.72 -24.60
CA GLU A 73 6.08 -0.56 -23.90
C GLU A 73 5.38 -0.56 -22.53
N ASN A 74 5.17 0.63 -21.95
CA ASN A 74 4.47 0.82 -20.69
C ASN A 74 3.01 1.30 -20.88
N GLY A 75 2.50 1.29 -22.13
CA GLY A 75 1.12 1.65 -22.46
C GLY A 75 0.89 3.09 -22.92
N LEU A 76 1.96 3.88 -23.13
CA LEU A 76 1.86 5.16 -23.80
C LEU A 76 1.56 4.92 -25.29
N PRO A 77 0.61 5.66 -25.93
CA PRO A 77 0.26 5.39 -27.33
C PRO A 77 1.38 5.78 -28.31
N GLN A 78 2.20 6.76 -27.94
CA GLN A 78 3.32 7.27 -28.72
C GLN A 78 4.35 7.93 -27.79
N ASN A 79 5.65 7.78 -28.10
CA ASN A 79 6.72 8.32 -27.29
C ASN A 79 6.88 9.86 -27.39
N SER A 80 6.36 10.45 -28.45
CA SER A 80 6.43 11.91 -28.65
C SER A 80 5.40 12.63 -27.77
N VAL A 81 5.84 13.27 -26.68
CA VAL A 81 4.98 13.98 -25.72
C VAL A 81 5.16 15.49 -25.85
N HIS A 82 4.29 16.12 -26.63
CA HIS A 82 4.36 17.55 -27.00
C HIS A 82 3.86 18.49 -25.91
N ALA A 83 2.87 18.05 -25.12
CA ALA A 83 2.23 18.91 -24.14
C ALA A 83 1.93 18.14 -22.85
N LEU A 84 2.06 18.83 -21.73
CA LEU A 84 1.75 18.34 -20.39
C LEU A 84 0.93 19.35 -19.62
N VAL A 85 -0.11 18.89 -18.91
CA VAL A 85 -0.86 19.74 -17.97
C VAL A 85 -1.42 18.87 -16.84
N GLN A 86 -1.36 19.37 -15.61
CA GLN A 86 -2.09 18.78 -14.50
C GLN A 86 -3.39 19.54 -14.27
N THR A 87 -4.52 18.86 -14.41
CA THR A 87 -5.85 19.46 -14.22
C THR A 87 -6.23 19.54 -12.73
N ARG A 88 -7.27 20.32 -12.41
CA ARG A 88 -7.70 20.56 -11.03
C ARG A 88 -8.17 19.33 -10.29
N ASP A 89 -8.73 18.39 -11.00
CA ASP A 89 -9.08 17.06 -10.47
C ASP A 89 -7.86 16.20 -10.12
N GLY A 90 -6.67 16.61 -10.59
CA GLY A 90 -5.37 16.02 -10.23
C GLY A 90 -4.75 15.16 -11.32
N PHE A 91 -5.46 14.78 -12.37
CA PHE A 91 -4.90 14.00 -13.49
C PHE A 91 -3.78 14.74 -14.21
N ILE A 92 -2.81 14.00 -14.71
CA ILE A 92 -1.85 14.53 -15.70
C ILE A 92 -2.37 14.18 -17.09
N TRP A 93 -2.48 15.20 -17.93
CA TRP A 93 -2.86 15.04 -19.33
C TRP A 93 -1.65 15.24 -20.22
N LEU A 94 -1.51 14.37 -21.20
CA LEU A 94 -0.42 14.37 -22.17
C LEU A 94 -1.00 14.56 -23.58
N GLY A 95 -0.37 15.41 -24.34
CA GLY A 95 -0.61 15.53 -25.77
C GLY A 95 0.48 14.75 -26.53
N THR A 96 0.08 13.75 -27.30
CA THR A 96 0.97 12.93 -28.14
C THR A 96 0.58 13.05 -29.61
N GLU A 97 1.37 12.51 -30.52
CA GLU A 97 1.01 12.43 -31.94
C GLU A 97 -0.09 11.40 -32.24
N ALA A 98 -0.36 10.47 -31.29
CA ALA A 98 -1.35 9.41 -31.47
C ALA A 98 -2.60 9.58 -30.60
N GLY A 99 -2.76 10.72 -29.89
CA GLY A 99 -3.94 11.00 -29.09
C GLY A 99 -3.68 11.83 -27.84
N LEU A 100 -4.79 12.19 -27.21
CA LEU A 100 -4.82 12.81 -25.89
C LEU A 100 -4.80 11.69 -24.83
N VAL A 101 -3.92 11.79 -23.88
CA VAL A 101 -3.75 10.76 -22.83
C VAL A 101 -4.02 11.34 -21.47
N ARG A 102 -4.84 10.65 -20.66
CA ARG A 102 -5.06 10.94 -19.25
C ARG A 102 -4.29 9.93 -18.41
N PHE A 103 -3.47 10.39 -17.48
CA PHE A 103 -2.63 9.55 -16.62
C PHE A 103 -2.98 9.77 -15.15
N ASP A 104 -3.15 8.66 -14.42
CA ASP A 104 -3.51 8.62 -13.00
C ASP A 104 -2.34 8.23 -12.09
N GLY A 105 -1.13 8.10 -12.65
CA GLY A 105 0.07 7.62 -11.96
C GLY A 105 0.34 6.11 -12.15
N ILE A 106 -0.64 5.33 -12.60
CA ILE A 106 -0.55 3.88 -12.80
C ILE A 106 -0.90 3.48 -14.23
N SER A 107 -1.98 4.03 -14.77
CA SER A 107 -2.56 3.65 -16.05
C SER A 107 -2.80 4.84 -16.96
N PHE A 108 -2.73 4.59 -18.27
CA PHE A 108 -3.02 5.55 -19.32
C PHE A 108 -4.39 5.30 -19.92
N LEU A 109 -5.22 6.33 -19.92
CA LEU A 109 -6.45 6.33 -20.72
C LEU A 109 -6.21 7.14 -21.99
N VAL A 110 -6.18 6.45 -23.14
CA VAL A 110 -5.96 7.07 -24.45
C VAL A 110 -7.29 7.48 -25.07
N LEU A 111 -7.37 8.73 -25.52
CA LEU A 111 -8.51 9.33 -26.17
C LEU A 111 -8.08 9.85 -27.55
N ASP A 112 -8.57 9.22 -28.58
CA ASP A 112 -8.30 9.53 -29.99
C ASP A 112 -9.58 9.94 -30.75
N GLN A 113 -9.46 10.19 -32.02
CA GLN A 113 -10.60 10.52 -32.90
C GLN A 113 -11.64 9.41 -32.97
N ASN A 114 -11.24 8.13 -32.85
CA ASN A 114 -12.13 6.99 -32.95
C ASN A 114 -12.99 6.86 -31.68
N SER A 115 -12.35 7.03 -30.54
CA SER A 115 -13.02 6.99 -29.23
C SER A 115 -13.76 8.29 -28.90
N ARG A 116 -13.29 9.41 -29.43
CA ARG A 116 -13.85 10.75 -29.19
C ARG A 116 -13.83 11.59 -30.49
N PRO A 117 -14.81 11.48 -31.37
CA PRO A 117 -14.84 12.19 -32.66
C PRO A 117 -14.83 13.74 -32.56
N ALA A 118 -15.09 14.28 -31.37
CA ALA A 118 -14.97 15.71 -31.13
C ALA A 118 -13.53 16.23 -31.04
N ILE A 119 -12.52 15.33 -30.92
CA ILE A 119 -11.10 15.68 -31.01
C ILE A 119 -10.73 15.79 -32.48
N PRO A 120 -10.27 16.98 -32.99
CA PRO A 120 -10.10 17.21 -34.42
C PRO A 120 -8.98 16.35 -35.06
N SER A 121 -7.91 16.06 -34.31
CA SER A 121 -6.77 15.26 -34.77
C SER A 121 -6.13 14.51 -33.60
N GLY A 122 -5.53 13.35 -33.88
CA GLY A 122 -4.73 12.62 -32.89
C GLY A 122 -3.41 13.32 -32.53
N ASP A 123 -2.87 14.17 -33.42
CA ASP A 123 -1.68 14.99 -33.14
C ASP A 123 -2.02 16.16 -32.22
N ILE A 124 -1.82 15.94 -30.90
CA ILE A 124 -2.12 16.90 -29.84
C ILE A 124 -0.86 17.72 -29.56
N ARG A 125 -0.92 19.00 -29.85
CA ARG A 125 0.25 19.92 -29.78
C ARG A 125 0.31 20.79 -28.56
N SER A 126 -0.85 21.13 -27.97
CA SER A 126 -0.90 21.99 -26.80
C SER A 126 -2.10 21.70 -25.93
N LEU A 127 -1.93 21.84 -24.62
CA LEU A 127 -2.93 21.62 -23.59
C LEU A 127 -2.96 22.82 -22.64
N PHE A 128 -4.14 23.21 -22.21
CA PHE A 128 -4.30 24.26 -21.22
C PHE A 128 -5.63 24.12 -20.47
N GLU A 129 -5.62 24.25 -19.15
CA GLU A 129 -6.83 24.29 -18.33
C GLU A 129 -7.14 25.73 -17.91
N THR A 130 -8.33 26.17 -18.21
CA THR A 130 -8.81 27.50 -17.76
C THR A 130 -9.32 27.45 -16.30
N PRO A 131 -9.38 28.63 -15.61
CA PRO A 131 -9.86 28.71 -14.23
C PRO A 131 -11.25 28.15 -13.95
N ASP A 132 -12.09 27.96 -14.96
CA ASP A 132 -13.41 27.32 -14.84
C ASP A 132 -13.38 25.78 -14.98
N GLY A 133 -12.19 25.17 -15.02
CA GLY A 133 -12.00 23.72 -15.14
C GLY A 133 -12.17 23.17 -16.56
N THR A 134 -12.23 24.03 -17.56
CA THR A 134 -12.28 23.60 -18.96
C THR A 134 -10.88 23.26 -19.46
N LEU A 135 -10.65 22.00 -19.88
CA LEU A 135 -9.43 21.60 -20.56
C LEU A 135 -9.53 21.90 -22.05
N TRP A 136 -8.62 22.71 -22.54
CA TRP A 136 -8.48 23.05 -23.94
C TRP A 136 -7.41 22.20 -24.61
N VAL A 137 -7.73 21.68 -25.78
CA VAL A 137 -6.90 20.72 -26.52
C VAL A 137 -6.64 21.28 -27.91
N GLY A 138 -5.42 21.73 -28.13
CA GLY A 138 -4.95 22.22 -29.42
C GLY A 138 -4.34 21.09 -30.23
N THR A 139 -4.86 20.86 -31.43
CA THR A 139 -4.43 19.76 -32.31
C THR A 139 -3.86 20.29 -33.63
N ALA A 140 -3.31 19.39 -34.45
CA ALA A 140 -2.86 19.75 -35.81
C ALA A 140 -4.00 20.25 -36.72
N ASP A 141 -5.27 19.90 -36.44
CA ASP A 141 -6.41 20.17 -37.29
C ASP A 141 -7.51 20.99 -36.61
N GLY A 142 -7.20 21.68 -35.51
CA GLY A 142 -8.13 22.56 -34.83
C GLY A 142 -8.14 22.45 -33.32
N LEU A 143 -9.17 23.04 -32.73
CA LEU A 143 -9.33 23.17 -31.27
C LEU A 143 -10.49 22.33 -30.76
N ALA A 144 -10.26 21.64 -29.65
CA ALA A 144 -11.32 21.02 -28.87
C ALA A 144 -11.28 21.50 -27.41
N ARG A 145 -12.39 21.31 -26.71
CA ARG A 145 -12.46 21.50 -25.25
C ARG A 145 -13.14 20.33 -24.57
N LEU A 146 -12.69 20.04 -23.37
CA LEU A 146 -13.34 19.11 -22.46
C LEU A 146 -13.89 19.90 -21.28
N LYS A 147 -15.20 19.83 -21.07
CA LYS A 147 -15.89 20.43 -19.93
C LYS A 147 -16.95 19.47 -19.40
N ASP A 148 -17.03 19.29 -18.10
CA ASP A 148 -18.01 18.42 -17.42
C ASP A 148 -18.08 17.02 -18.06
N GLY A 149 -16.92 16.45 -18.42
CA GLY A 149 -16.78 15.13 -19.05
C GLY A 149 -17.20 15.05 -20.52
N ALA A 150 -17.61 16.18 -21.15
CA ALA A 150 -18.01 16.23 -22.55
C ALA A 150 -16.98 16.95 -23.43
N PHE A 151 -16.57 16.29 -24.53
CA PHE A 151 -15.75 16.90 -25.55
C PHE A 151 -16.61 17.69 -26.57
N ALA A 152 -16.13 18.88 -26.96
CA ALA A 152 -16.70 19.66 -28.02
C ALA A 152 -15.57 20.16 -28.93
N ARG A 153 -15.74 19.94 -30.24
CA ARG A 153 -14.93 20.56 -31.30
C ARG A 153 -15.36 22.00 -31.48
N LEU A 154 -14.41 22.88 -31.64
CA LEU A 154 -14.65 24.29 -31.90
C LEU A 154 -14.08 24.69 -33.28
N GLY A 155 -14.79 25.48 -34.02
CA GLY A 155 -14.38 25.93 -35.34
C GLY A 155 -14.85 27.38 -35.63
N ALA A 156 -14.76 27.81 -36.89
CA ALA A 156 -15.12 29.18 -37.31
C ALA A 156 -16.54 29.58 -36.93
N ARG A 157 -17.51 28.62 -36.90
CA ARG A 157 -18.90 28.89 -36.50
C ARG A 157 -19.00 29.30 -35.01
N ASP A 158 -18.06 28.86 -34.20
CA ASP A 158 -17.97 29.21 -32.80
C ASP A 158 -17.09 30.42 -32.55
N GLY A 159 -16.49 30.98 -33.60
CA GLY A 159 -15.52 32.06 -33.57
C GLY A 159 -14.12 31.64 -33.19
N ALA A 160 -13.85 30.32 -33.10
CA ALA A 160 -12.52 29.74 -32.80
C ALA A 160 -11.65 29.74 -34.07
N PRO A 161 -10.30 29.83 -33.93
CA PRO A 161 -9.41 29.82 -35.08
C PRO A 161 -9.41 28.43 -35.73
N GLU A 162 -9.24 28.39 -37.04
CA GLU A 162 -9.11 27.18 -37.82
C GLU A 162 -7.62 26.80 -38.06
N GLY A 163 -7.38 25.54 -38.39
CA GLY A 163 -6.04 25.01 -38.68
C GLY A 163 -5.25 24.60 -37.45
N ALA A 164 -3.94 24.38 -37.67
CA ALA A 164 -3.06 23.85 -36.65
C ALA A 164 -2.88 24.81 -35.46
N ILE A 165 -3.20 24.36 -34.29
CA ILE A 165 -2.98 25.10 -33.05
C ILE A 165 -1.53 24.94 -32.62
N THR A 166 -0.77 26.01 -32.58
CA THR A 166 0.65 26.03 -32.24
C THR A 166 0.92 26.34 -30.76
N GLY A 167 -0.07 26.90 -30.05
CA GLY A 167 0.08 27.19 -28.63
C GLY A 167 -1.23 27.60 -27.95
N LEU A 168 -1.34 27.22 -26.70
CA LEU A 168 -2.40 27.63 -25.76
C LEU A 168 -1.74 28.22 -24.52
N LYS A 169 -2.11 29.46 -24.14
CA LYS A 169 -1.49 30.17 -23.02
C LYS A 169 -2.53 30.99 -22.25
N ALA A 170 -2.22 31.22 -20.96
CA ALA A 170 -2.96 32.23 -20.19
C ALA A 170 -2.48 33.63 -20.56
N THR A 171 -3.38 34.60 -20.67
CA THR A 171 -3.01 36.00 -20.64
C THR A 171 -2.81 36.49 -19.20
N PRO A 172 -2.17 37.68 -18.98
CA PRO A 172 -2.06 38.27 -17.64
C PRO A 172 -3.42 38.51 -16.97
N GLU A 173 -4.49 38.67 -17.75
CA GLU A 173 -5.87 38.86 -17.29
C GLU A 173 -6.60 37.51 -17.04
N GLY A 174 -5.91 36.37 -17.20
CA GLY A 174 -6.50 35.05 -17.00
C GLY A 174 -7.39 34.53 -18.14
N ARG A 175 -7.32 35.16 -19.34
CA ARG A 175 -8.00 34.66 -20.53
C ARG A 175 -7.19 33.60 -21.24
N LEU A 176 -7.84 32.77 -22.06
CA LEU A 176 -7.14 31.82 -22.93
C LEU A 176 -6.71 32.51 -24.21
N ARG A 177 -5.44 32.49 -24.55
CA ARG A 177 -4.89 32.85 -25.84
C ARG A 177 -4.57 31.58 -26.63
N VAL A 178 -5.12 31.54 -27.84
CA VAL A 178 -4.92 30.46 -28.81
C VAL A 178 -4.08 31.00 -29.96
N GLU A 179 -2.99 30.32 -30.27
CA GLU A 179 -2.07 30.71 -31.36
C GLU A 179 -2.13 29.64 -32.46
N THR A 180 -2.28 30.05 -33.69
CA THR A 180 -2.15 29.24 -34.92
C THR A 180 -0.91 29.68 -35.69
N THR A 181 -0.65 29.08 -36.85
CA THR A 181 0.40 29.57 -37.77
C THR A 181 0.07 30.94 -38.34
N GLU A 182 -1.21 31.30 -38.46
CA GLU A 182 -1.69 32.49 -39.18
C GLU A 182 -2.15 33.60 -38.22
N GLU A 183 -2.84 33.31 -37.15
CA GLU A 183 -3.47 34.27 -36.26
C GLU A 183 -3.30 33.94 -34.77
N ALA A 184 -3.61 34.90 -33.92
CA ALA A 184 -3.76 34.70 -32.48
C ALA A 184 -5.10 35.29 -32.04
N VAL A 185 -5.83 34.55 -31.25
CA VAL A 185 -7.12 34.95 -30.70
C VAL A 185 -7.19 34.74 -29.21
N GLU A 186 -8.01 35.53 -28.52
CA GLU A 186 -8.24 35.36 -27.07
C GLU A 186 -9.70 35.01 -26.80
N TYR A 187 -9.90 34.07 -25.90
CA TYR A 187 -11.21 33.66 -25.41
C TYR A 187 -11.47 34.27 -24.03
N GLY A 188 -12.49 35.11 -23.94
CA GLY A 188 -12.89 35.83 -22.73
C GLY A 188 -14.03 35.20 -21.94
N GLY A 189 -14.36 33.92 -22.17
CA GLY A 189 -15.46 33.21 -21.50
C GLY A 189 -16.83 33.34 -22.21
N GLN A 190 -17.10 34.45 -22.94
CA GLN A 190 -18.34 34.67 -23.70
C GLN A 190 -18.11 34.89 -25.20
N GLY A 191 -16.87 35.00 -25.64
CA GLY A 191 -16.56 35.23 -27.06
C GLY A 191 -15.08 35.28 -27.36
N TRP A 192 -14.78 35.27 -28.65
CA TRP A 192 -13.43 35.33 -29.20
C TRP A 192 -13.12 36.77 -29.67
N SER A 193 -11.90 37.19 -29.41
CA SER A 193 -11.39 38.49 -29.90
C SER A 193 -10.07 38.29 -30.61
N GLN A 194 -9.88 38.88 -31.78
CA GLN A 194 -8.59 38.87 -32.47
C GLN A 194 -7.57 39.72 -31.70
N VAL A 195 -6.36 39.26 -31.62
CA VAL A 195 -5.24 39.94 -30.99
C VAL A 195 -4.17 40.15 -32.04
N LEU A 196 -3.65 41.37 -32.13
CA LEU A 196 -2.52 41.66 -32.96
C LEU A 196 -1.34 40.78 -32.53
N ARG A 197 -0.80 39.97 -33.41
CA ARG A 197 0.47 39.33 -33.17
C ARG A 197 1.51 40.41 -32.90
N PRO A 198 2.33 40.28 -31.85
CA PRO A 198 3.56 41.05 -31.80
C PRO A 198 4.31 40.76 -33.11
N GLU A 199 4.78 41.79 -33.81
CA GLU A 199 5.59 41.64 -35.03
C GLU A 199 6.62 40.53 -34.82
N VAL A 200 6.53 39.47 -35.63
CA VAL A 200 7.49 38.38 -35.59
C VAL A 200 8.81 39.00 -36.10
N VAL A 201 9.66 39.37 -35.17
CA VAL A 201 11.05 39.71 -35.52
C VAL A 201 11.64 38.45 -36.12
N PRO A 202 12.08 38.47 -37.38
CA PRO A 202 12.73 37.33 -38.00
C PRO A 202 13.91 36.93 -37.13
N ASN A 203 13.95 35.69 -36.69
CA ASN A 203 14.91 35.05 -35.75
C ASN A 203 14.59 35.12 -34.23
N ASN A 204 13.40 35.57 -33.78
CA ASN A 204 13.10 35.55 -32.35
C ASN A 204 11.71 35.04 -32.05
N PRO A 205 11.46 33.79 -31.84
CA PRO A 205 10.13 33.30 -31.67
C PRO A 205 9.86 32.30 -30.58
N ILE A 206 10.35 32.49 -29.40
CA ILE A 206 9.70 31.91 -28.24
C ILE A 206 9.66 32.99 -27.17
N ALA A 207 8.59 33.81 -27.20
CA ALA A 207 8.33 34.71 -26.10
C ALA A 207 7.82 33.91 -24.91
N PHE A 208 8.74 33.31 -24.14
CA PHE A 208 8.49 32.88 -22.79
C PHE A 208 8.72 34.06 -21.86
N GLY A 209 7.70 34.59 -21.27
CA GLY A 209 7.79 35.51 -20.16
C GLY A 209 7.48 34.76 -18.87
N ALA A 210 8.47 34.26 -18.15
CA ALA A 210 8.31 33.75 -16.80
C ALA A 210 8.87 34.77 -15.81
N LYS A 211 8.31 34.80 -14.58
CA LYS A 211 8.87 35.55 -13.45
C LYS A 211 9.44 34.56 -12.48
N LEU A 212 10.70 34.72 -12.13
CA LEU A 212 11.31 34.00 -11.03
C LEU A 212 10.80 34.51 -9.68
N ALA A 213 10.94 33.73 -8.63
CA ALA A 213 10.47 34.04 -7.28
C ALA A 213 10.99 35.39 -6.76
N ASN A 214 12.18 35.81 -7.18
CA ASN A 214 12.82 37.10 -6.85
C ASN A 214 12.42 38.29 -7.74
N ARG A 215 11.34 38.18 -8.55
CA ARG A 215 10.84 39.14 -9.53
C ARG A 215 11.74 39.36 -10.77
N GLU A 216 12.74 38.53 -10.97
CA GLU A 216 13.52 38.52 -12.20
C GLU A 216 12.65 38.07 -13.38
N THR A 217 12.86 38.68 -14.54
CA THR A 217 12.13 38.27 -15.77
C THR A 217 13.01 37.38 -16.62
N VAL A 218 12.44 36.30 -17.10
CA VAL A 218 13.09 35.37 -18.02
C VAL A 218 12.50 35.59 -19.42
N THR A 219 13.36 35.80 -20.39
CA THR A 219 13.00 35.80 -21.81
C THR A 219 13.86 34.79 -22.54
N ALA A 220 13.30 34.11 -23.52
CA ALA A 220 14.05 33.11 -24.27
C ALA A 220 13.83 33.21 -25.76
N THR A 221 14.89 32.92 -26.48
CA THR A 221 14.90 32.63 -27.92
C THR A 221 15.08 31.12 -28.14
N ARG A 222 15.12 30.68 -29.36
CA ARG A 222 15.45 29.26 -29.65
C ARG A 222 16.89 28.88 -29.29
N SER A 223 17.80 29.86 -29.15
CA SER A 223 19.22 29.62 -28.92
C SER A 223 19.75 30.13 -27.58
N ALA A 224 19.00 30.93 -26.86
CA ALA A 224 19.47 31.52 -25.60
C ALA A 224 18.31 31.85 -24.65
N VAL A 225 18.60 31.76 -23.36
CA VAL A 225 17.74 32.28 -22.26
C VAL A 225 18.44 33.51 -21.69
N VAL A 226 17.68 34.58 -21.52
CA VAL A 226 18.10 35.81 -20.87
C VAL A 226 17.34 36.03 -19.59
N ILE A 227 18.04 36.05 -18.48
CA ILE A 227 17.50 36.28 -17.13
C ILE A 227 17.90 37.70 -16.75
N GLN A 228 16.88 38.56 -16.61
CA GLN A 228 17.10 39.98 -16.30
C GLN A 228 17.29 40.15 -14.79
N ARG A 229 18.52 40.34 -14.38
CA ARG A 229 18.94 40.49 -12.99
C ARG A 229 19.54 41.89 -12.79
N GLY A 230 18.66 42.86 -12.48
CA GLY A 230 19.09 44.24 -12.33
C GLY A 230 19.73 44.78 -13.62
N ALA A 231 20.91 45.41 -13.48
CA ALA A 231 21.65 46.03 -14.63
C ALA A 231 22.50 45.06 -15.46
N ARG A 232 22.67 43.81 -15.01
CA ARG A 232 23.49 42.80 -15.72
C ARG A 232 22.62 41.54 -15.97
N PRO A 233 22.18 41.32 -17.21
CA PRO A 233 21.47 40.10 -17.55
C PRO A 233 22.42 38.90 -17.53
N VAL A 234 21.91 37.72 -17.09
CA VAL A 234 22.54 36.43 -17.27
C VAL A 234 22.04 35.86 -18.59
N VAL A 235 22.94 35.47 -19.48
CA VAL A 235 22.61 34.86 -20.77
C VAL A 235 23.13 33.42 -20.76
N LEU A 236 22.24 32.47 -20.97
CA LEU A 236 22.55 31.07 -21.11
C LEU A 236 22.32 30.65 -22.56
N THR A 237 23.37 30.15 -23.23
CA THR A 237 23.33 29.80 -24.65
C THR A 237 23.42 28.30 -24.87
N VAL A 238 22.71 27.79 -25.88
CA VAL A 238 22.81 26.38 -26.30
C VAL A 238 24.21 26.14 -26.93
N GLY A 239 24.75 24.99 -26.67
CA GLY A 239 26.11 24.63 -27.10
C GLY A 239 27.24 25.16 -26.20
N HIS A 240 26.91 25.95 -25.17
CA HIS A 240 27.83 26.44 -24.13
C HIS A 240 27.35 25.99 -22.74
N GLU A 241 26.50 26.81 -22.09
CA GLU A 241 25.93 26.48 -20.76
C GLU A 241 24.79 25.49 -20.84
N LEU A 242 24.04 25.49 -21.95
CA LEU A 242 22.91 24.60 -22.16
C LEU A 242 23.23 23.51 -23.19
N PRO A 243 22.73 22.29 -23.01
CA PRO A 243 22.94 21.21 -23.96
C PRO A 243 22.16 21.44 -25.27
N GLY A 244 22.57 20.72 -26.33
CA GLY A 244 21.88 20.76 -27.64
C GLY A 244 22.11 22.01 -28.44
N THR A 245 21.22 22.27 -29.40
CA THR A 245 21.28 23.37 -30.36
C THR A 245 20.04 24.26 -30.35
N ARG A 246 18.95 23.83 -29.67
CA ARG A 246 17.69 24.53 -29.66
C ARG A 246 16.92 24.32 -28.34
N ILE A 247 16.41 25.40 -27.78
CA ILE A 247 15.48 25.37 -26.64
C ILE A 247 14.09 25.04 -27.15
N GLN A 248 13.41 24.13 -26.46
CA GLN A 248 12.07 23.64 -26.79
C GLN A 248 11.06 23.87 -25.66
N ALA A 249 11.49 23.77 -24.42
CA ALA A 249 10.63 23.95 -23.25
C ALA A 249 11.31 24.74 -22.14
N LEU A 250 10.53 25.51 -21.40
CA LEU A 250 10.95 26.28 -20.23
C LEU A 250 9.92 26.17 -19.13
N LEU A 251 10.40 26.01 -17.92
CA LEU A 251 9.58 25.99 -16.73
C LEU A 251 10.32 26.69 -15.58
N THR A 252 9.64 27.51 -14.82
CA THR A 252 10.13 27.99 -13.53
C THR A 252 9.38 27.24 -12.44
N ASP A 253 10.10 26.54 -11.59
CA ASP A 253 9.51 25.82 -10.48
C ASP A 253 9.16 26.74 -9.29
N ARG A 254 8.49 26.22 -8.27
CA ARG A 254 8.05 26.97 -7.11
C ARG A 254 9.19 27.50 -6.24
N GLU A 255 10.35 26.84 -6.26
CA GLU A 255 11.56 27.29 -5.58
C GLU A 255 12.32 28.38 -6.37
N GLY A 256 11.87 28.66 -7.60
CA GLY A 256 12.44 29.68 -8.46
C GLY A 256 13.63 29.23 -9.29
N CYS A 257 13.86 27.93 -9.40
CA CYS A 257 14.83 27.40 -10.35
C CYS A 257 14.24 27.35 -11.76
N LEU A 258 15.03 27.66 -12.75
CA LEU A 258 14.64 27.62 -14.16
C LEU A 258 15.06 26.28 -14.78
N TRP A 259 14.11 25.55 -15.31
CA TRP A 259 14.30 24.35 -16.08
C TRP A 259 14.26 24.63 -17.57
N VAL A 260 15.23 24.09 -18.30
CA VAL A 260 15.39 24.33 -19.74
C VAL A 260 15.45 22.99 -20.45
N GLY A 261 14.40 22.69 -21.20
CA GLY A 261 14.34 21.55 -22.11
C GLY A 261 14.89 21.95 -23.48
N THR A 262 15.82 21.16 -23.97
CA THR A 262 16.45 21.36 -25.28
C THR A 262 16.36 20.10 -26.13
N ASN A 263 16.77 20.20 -27.39
CA ASN A 263 16.89 19.03 -28.27
C ASN A 263 18.19 18.19 -27.99
N GLY A 264 18.86 18.47 -26.91
CA GLY A 264 20.06 17.77 -26.46
C GLY A 264 20.07 17.48 -24.97
N GLY A 265 18.94 17.54 -24.31
CA GLY A 265 18.76 17.21 -22.89
C GLY A 265 18.10 18.27 -22.06
N LEU A 266 18.08 18.03 -20.77
CA LEU A 266 17.53 18.88 -19.73
C LEU A 266 18.63 19.59 -18.95
N ALA A 267 18.45 20.89 -18.71
CA ALA A 267 19.29 21.70 -17.84
C ALA A 267 18.47 22.38 -16.75
N ARG A 268 19.09 22.64 -15.59
CA ARG A 268 18.53 23.42 -14.49
C ARG A 268 19.46 24.59 -14.16
N TRP A 269 18.90 25.78 -14.13
CA TRP A 269 19.60 26.94 -13.57
C TRP A 269 19.00 27.28 -12.21
N CYS A 270 19.81 27.24 -11.17
CA CYS A 270 19.39 27.52 -9.83
C CYS A 270 20.45 28.38 -9.10
N GLY A 271 20.05 29.52 -8.56
CA GLY A 271 20.94 30.48 -7.97
C GLY A 271 21.88 31.13 -8.99
N GLU A 272 23.11 30.65 -9.18
CA GLU A 272 24.09 31.16 -10.13
C GLU A 272 24.70 30.04 -10.99
N LYS A 273 24.25 28.80 -10.80
CA LYS A 273 24.86 27.64 -11.44
C LYS A 273 23.90 26.99 -12.43
N VAL A 274 24.43 26.66 -13.60
CA VAL A 274 23.74 25.73 -14.52
C VAL A 274 24.19 24.32 -14.18
N GLN A 275 23.23 23.43 -14.07
CA GLN A 275 23.45 21.99 -13.96
C GLN A 275 22.92 21.33 -15.22
N VAL A 276 23.71 20.42 -15.77
CA VAL A 276 23.33 19.57 -16.90
C VAL A 276 23.49 18.11 -16.50
N LEU A 277 22.77 17.23 -17.17
CA LEU A 277 22.83 15.81 -16.91
C LEU A 277 24.14 15.21 -17.44
N PRO A 278 24.73 14.24 -16.72
CA PRO A 278 25.89 13.50 -17.23
C PRO A 278 25.48 12.67 -18.46
N ALA A 279 26.43 12.45 -19.38
CA ALA A 279 26.16 11.72 -20.63
C ALA A 279 25.66 10.27 -20.44
N THR A 280 25.81 9.71 -19.23
CA THR A 280 25.30 8.38 -18.86
C THR A 280 23.82 8.39 -18.52
N ASP A 281 23.22 9.56 -18.40
CA ASP A 281 21.82 9.72 -18.05
C ASP A 281 20.90 9.58 -19.27
N PRO A 282 19.78 8.84 -19.18
CA PRO A 282 18.84 8.68 -20.29
C PRO A 282 18.31 9.99 -20.89
N LEU A 283 18.11 11.02 -20.05
CA LEU A 283 17.66 12.34 -20.51
C LEU A 283 18.81 13.21 -21.06
N ALA A 284 20.07 12.81 -20.89
CA ALA A 284 21.17 13.49 -21.51
C ALA A 284 21.18 13.18 -23.02
N GLY A 285 20.97 14.19 -23.85
CA GLY A 285 20.83 14.04 -25.29
C GLY A 285 19.39 13.82 -25.78
N ALA A 286 18.42 13.57 -24.89
CA ALA A 286 17.01 13.47 -25.24
C ALA A 286 16.45 14.85 -25.69
N SER A 287 15.58 14.83 -26.70
CA SER A 287 14.85 16.03 -27.14
C SER A 287 13.66 16.26 -26.19
N VAL A 288 13.75 17.26 -25.31
CA VAL A 288 12.73 17.59 -24.31
C VAL A 288 11.76 18.60 -24.87
N LEU A 289 10.52 18.17 -25.14
CA LEU A 289 9.48 18.96 -25.81
C LEU A 289 8.58 19.74 -24.84
N SER A 290 8.33 19.19 -23.66
CA SER A 290 7.41 19.76 -22.67
C SER A 290 7.91 19.53 -21.24
N LEU A 291 7.56 20.46 -20.34
CA LEU A 291 7.90 20.42 -18.92
C LEU A 291 6.67 20.78 -18.09
N LEU A 292 6.50 20.10 -16.96
CA LEU A 292 5.45 20.35 -15.99
C LEU A 292 5.96 20.09 -14.58
N GLU A 293 5.70 20.99 -13.65
CA GLU A 293 5.80 20.72 -12.20
C GLU A 293 4.42 20.36 -11.68
N ASP A 294 4.27 19.18 -11.06
CA ASP A 294 3.00 18.77 -10.49
C ASP A 294 2.75 19.36 -9.09
N ARG A 295 1.60 19.03 -8.49
CA ARG A 295 1.24 19.54 -7.15
C ARG A 295 2.14 19.01 -6.03
N GLU A 296 2.74 17.85 -6.21
CA GLU A 296 3.64 17.23 -5.27
C GLU A 296 5.10 17.68 -5.45
N GLY A 297 5.37 18.58 -6.42
CA GLY A 297 6.69 19.13 -6.71
C GLY A 297 7.54 18.26 -7.64
N ASN A 298 6.98 17.18 -8.22
CA ASN A 298 7.72 16.40 -9.20
C ASN A 298 7.84 17.15 -10.52
N LEU A 299 8.99 17.03 -11.18
CA LEU A 299 9.20 17.58 -12.52
C LEU A 299 8.94 16.51 -13.59
N TRP A 300 8.01 16.76 -14.46
CA TRP A 300 7.67 15.94 -15.61
C TRP A 300 8.30 16.52 -16.88
N ALA A 301 8.89 15.64 -17.69
CA ALA A 301 9.48 15.98 -18.97
C ALA A 301 8.91 15.08 -20.06
N GLY A 302 8.24 15.67 -21.03
CA GLY A 302 7.81 15.02 -22.25
C GLY A 302 8.93 15.10 -23.29
N THR A 303 9.30 13.96 -23.86
CA THR A 303 10.38 13.87 -24.84
C THR A 303 9.85 13.53 -26.23
N GLU A 304 10.69 13.64 -27.24
CA GLU A 304 10.39 13.31 -28.63
C GLU A 304 10.42 11.81 -28.89
N THR A 305 11.36 11.06 -28.26
CA THR A 305 11.60 9.64 -28.55
C THR A 305 11.54 8.73 -27.33
N ASP A 306 11.75 9.27 -26.14
CA ASP A 306 11.95 8.50 -24.90
C ASP A 306 10.72 8.56 -23.97
N GLY A 307 9.57 9.02 -24.50
CA GLY A 307 8.30 9.04 -23.81
C GLY A 307 8.20 10.10 -22.72
N LEU A 308 7.49 9.76 -21.67
CA LEU A 308 7.28 10.57 -20.48
C LEU A 308 8.31 10.23 -19.41
N GLN A 309 8.96 11.25 -18.86
CA GLN A 309 9.94 11.12 -17.80
C GLN A 309 9.49 11.93 -16.57
N VAL A 310 9.80 11.45 -15.36
CA VAL A 310 9.60 12.21 -14.14
C VAL A 310 10.87 12.23 -13.30
N LEU A 311 11.16 13.40 -12.73
CA LEU A 311 12.20 13.60 -11.73
C LEU A 311 11.52 13.87 -10.39
N ARG A 312 12.00 13.26 -9.31
CA ARG A 312 11.46 13.37 -7.94
C ARG A 312 12.61 13.50 -6.95
N ASP A 313 12.35 14.14 -5.83
CA ASP A 313 13.24 14.04 -4.70
C ASP A 313 13.33 12.56 -4.25
N THR A 314 14.55 12.11 -4.04
CA THR A 314 14.79 10.74 -3.61
C THR A 314 15.00 10.66 -2.11
N ARG A 315 14.36 9.70 -1.48
CA ARG A 315 14.59 9.33 -0.08
C ARG A 315 15.86 8.52 0.10
N PHE A 316 16.27 7.87 -1.00
CA PHE A 316 17.36 6.92 -1.02
C PHE A 316 18.29 7.23 -2.19
N HIS A 317 19.50 7.63 -1.86
CA HIS A 317 20.54 7.84 -2.85
C HIS A 317 21.24 6.51 -3.09
N ASN A 318 21.10 5.97 -4.31
CA ASN A 318 21.67 4.67 -4.66
C ASN A 318 23.00 4.88 -5.39
N ILE A 319 24.07 4.32 -4.85
CA ILE A 319 25.43 4.40 -5.40
C ILE A 319 25.83 3.01 -5.87
N GLY A 320 25.95 2.83 -7.15
CA GLY A 320 26.30 1.55 -7.80
C GLY A 320 27.45 1.71 -8.79
N ALA A 321 27.58 0.76 -9.69
CA ALA A 321 28.61 0.77 -10.73
C ALA A 321 28.48 1.96 -11.68
N ARG A 322 27.26 2.44 -11.92
CA ARG A 322 26.99 3.65 -12.73
C ARG A 322 27.53 4.91 -12.06
N GLU A 323 27.49 4.97 -10.73
CA GLU A 323 28.00 6.06 -9.91
C GLU A 323 29.49 5.85 -9.53
N GLY A 324 30.13 4.81 -10.07
CA GLY A 324 31.56 4.58 -9.99
C GLY A 324 32.03 3.52 -9.00
N LEU A 325 31.14 2.76 -8.37
CA LEU A 325 31.56 1.56 -7.62
C LEU A 325 32.08 0.49 -8.58
N SER A 326 32.93 -0.38 -8.08
CA SER A 326 33.50 -1.48 -8.84
C SER A 326 32.47 -2.59 -9.16
N SER A 327 31.37 -2.66 -8.42
CA SER A 327 30.25 -3.59 -8.59
C SER A 327 28.98 -3.01 -7.96
N ASP A 328 27.82 -3.38 -8.50
CA ASP A 328 26.53 -3.08 -7.87
C ASP A 328 26.27 -3.92 -6.62
N ALA A 329 26.82 -5.13 -6.54
CA ALA A 329 26.63 -6.02 -5.41
C ALA A 329 27.45 -5.56 -4.21
N THR A 330 26.93 -4.63 -3.42
CA THR A 330 27.57 -4.17 -2.19
C THR A 330 27.26 -5.12 -1.02
N SER A 331 28.25 -5.37 -0.18
CA SER A 331 28.20 -6.34 0.92
C SER A 331 28.29 -5.68 2.29
N THR A 332 29.24 -4.79 2.48
CA THR A 332 29.57 -4.20 3.79
C THR A 332 29.97 -2.74 3.66
N VAL A 333 29.76 -1.95 4.71
CA VAL A 333 30.07 -0.52 4.73
C VAL A 333 30.56 -0.08 6.11
N VAL A 334 31.60 0.77 6.15
CA VAL A 334 32.17 1.32 7.39
C VAL A 334 32.74 2.72 7.15
N GLU A 335 32.71 3.57 8.15
CA GLU A 335 33.40 4.86 8.17
C GLU A 335 34.73 4.75 8.91
N ASP A 336 35.84 5.24 8.32
CA ASP A 336 37.13 5.29 8.95
C ASP A 336 37.30 6.50 9.89
N SER A 337 38.46 6.57 10.57
CA SER A 337 38.76 7.68 11.48
C SER A 337 38.87 9.04 10.78
N ALA A 338 39.10 9.08 9.47
CA ALA A 338 39.19 10.27 8.65
C ALA A 338 37.84 10.68 8.03
N GLY A 339 36.75 9.96 8.30
CA GLY A 339 35.42 10.24 7.74
C GLY A 339 35.20 9.71 6.31
N LYS A 340 36.08 8.82 5.81
CA LYS A 340 35.89 8.17 4.52
C LYS A 340 34.97 6.96 4.71
N ILE A 341 34.05 6.80 3.78
CA ILE A 341 33.17 5.62 3.74
C ILE A 341 33.81 4.54 2.88
N TRP A 342 34.08 3.41 3.47
CA TRP A 342 34.63 2.22 2.80
C TRP A 342 33.48 1.25 2.51
N VAL A 343 33.46 0.73 1.29
CA VAL A 343 32.40 -0.15 0.78
C VAL A 343 33.02 -1.42 0.22
N GLY A 344 32.67 -2.53 0.81
CA GLY A 344 32.99 -3.85 0.26
C GLY A 344 31.93 -4.28 -0.75
N THR A 345 32.39 -4.97 -1.79
CA THR A 345 31.50 -5.53 -2.82
C THR A 345 31.72 -7.02 -2.99
N ASP A 346 30.72 -7.69 -3.55
CA ASP A 346 30.84 -9.09 -3.95
C ASP A 346 31.38 -9.16 -5.38
N GLY A 347 32.65 -9.60 -5.49
CA GLY A 347 33.37 -9.73 -6.76
C GLY A 347 33.97 -8.45 -7.36
N GLY A 348 33.65 -7.26 -6.81
CA GLY A 348 34.17 -5.98 -7.31
C GLY A 348 35.31 -5.38 -6.47
N SER A 349 35.69 -6.03 -5.35
CA SER A 349 36.70 -5.57 -4.40
C SER A 349 36.24 -4.43 -3.46
N LEU A 350 37.16 -3.64 -2.94
CA LEU A 350 36.96 -2.60 -1.95
C LEU A 350 36.89 -1.24 -2.61
N ASN A 351 35.93 -0.42 -2.20
CA ASN A 351 35.76 0.95 -2.70
C ASN A 351 35.85 1.95 -1.55
N VAL A 352 36.28 3.18 -1.87
CA VAL A 352 36.24 4.30 -0.94
C VAL A 352 35.45 5.45 -1.55
N LEU A 353 34.51 5.96 -0.77
CA LEU A 353 33.70 7.13 -1.13
C LEU A 353 34.26 8.36 -0.44
N ARG A 354 34.42 9.44 -1.22
CA ARG A 354 34.73 10.76 -0.70
C ARG A 354 33.61 11.72 -1.06
N ARG A 355 33.01 12.33 -0.08
CA ARG A 355 32.09 13.44 -0.34
C ARG A 355 32.87 14.66 -0.82
N SER A 356 32.38 15.31 -1.85
CA SER A 356 32.93 16.56 -2.33
C SER A 356 32.66 17.68 -1.34
N THR A 357 33.69 18.37 -0.90
CA THR A 357 33.51 19.59 -0.08
C THR A 357 33.09 20.79 -0.93
N SER A 358 33.18 20.70 -2.24
CA SER A 358 32.93 21.80 -3.19
C SER A 358 31.52 21.73 -3.79
N ILE A 359 30.89 20.56 -3.81
CA ILE A 359 29.55 20.30 -4.37
C ILE A 359 28.81 19.43 -3.35
N PRO A 360 27.84 19.99 -2.60
CA PRO A 360 27.01 19.20 -1.71
C PRO A 360 26.37 18.02 -2.46
N GLY A 361 26.43 16.81 -1.88
CA GLY A 361 25.85 15.60 -2.45
C GLY A 361 26.73 14.87 -3.48
N ALA A 362 27.77 15.49 -4.04
CA ALA A 362 28.66 14.80 -4.99
C ALA A 362 29.62 13.87 -4.26
N THR A 363 29.60 12.61 -4.65
CA THR A 363 30.45 11.55 -4.10
C THR A 363 31.40 11.04 -5.17
N THR A 364 32.69 11.00 -4.86
CA THR A 364 33.69 10.43 -5.74
C THR A 364 34.08 9.03 -5.25
N THR A 365 34.06 8.06 -6.14
CA THR A 365 34.38 6.66 -5.82
C THR A 365 35.77 6.29 -6.36
N TYR A 366 36.50 5.51 -5.59
CA TYR A 366 37.78 4.93 -6.01
C TYR A 366 37.79 3.46 -5.62
N ALA A 367 38.10 2.58 -6.56
CA ALA A 367 38.28 1.15 -6.30
C ALA A 367 39.71 0.82 -5.89
N VAL A 368 39.86 0.03 -4.81
CA VAL A 368 41.14 -0.58 -4.43
C VAL A 368 41.15 -1.99 -5.01
N ARG A 369 41.98 -2.21 -6.06
CA ARG A 369 42.00 -3.49 -6.79
C ARG A 369 43.37 -4.18 -6.64
N ASP A 370 43.36 -5.48 -6.82
CA ASP A 370 44.53 -6.36 -7.05
C ASP A 370 45.57 -6.40 -5.91
N VAL A 371 45.21 -5.98 -4.68
CA VAL A 371 46.11 -6.02 -3.52
C VAL A 371 45.56 -6.81 -2.34
N LEU A 372 44.31 -7.25 -2.44
CA LEU A 372 43.62 -8.04 -1.42
C LEU A 372 43.67 -9.53 -1.78
N LEU A 373 43.53 -10.40 -0.77
CA LEU A 373 43.48 -11.86 -0.97
C LEU A 373 42.29 -12.29 -1.84
N SER A 374 41.16 -11.53 -1.81
CA SER A 374 39.97 -11.82 -2.60
C SER A 374 39.26 -10.54 -3.02
N ASN A 375 38.56 -10.60 -4.16
CA ASN A 375 37.68 -9.52 -4.61
C ASN A 375 36.29 -9.54 -3.96
N VAL A 376 36.01 -10.57 -3.15
CA VAL A 376 34.79 -10.68 -2.36
C VAL A 376 35.05 -10.15 -0.95
N ILE A 377 34.42 -9.06 -0.59
CA ILE A 377 34.58 -8.46 0.74
C ILE A 377 33.39 -8.85 1.60
N LEU A 378 33.66 -9.56 2.71
CA LEU A 378 32.64 -10.04 3.62
C LEU A 378 32.47 -9.15 4.85
N SER A 379 33.57 -8.54 5.31
CA SER A 379 33.55 -7.73 6.52
C SER A 379 34.58 -6.61 6.50
N LEU A 380 34.24 -5.50 7.18
CA LEU A 380 35.12 -4.33 7.34
C LEU A 380 35.12 -3.88 8.79
N ALA A 381 36.27 -3.43 9.28
CA ALA A 381 36.39 -2.72 10.55
C ALA A 381 37.49 -1.68 10.50
N ALA A 382 37.18 -0.45 10.89
CA ALA A 382 38.13 0.65 10.93
C ALA A 382 38.62 0.89 12.36
N SER A 383 39.93 1.04 12.55
CA SER A 383 40.54 1.36 13.83
C SER A 383 40.66 2.89 14.01
N LYS A 384 40.76 3.33 15.27
CA LYS A 384 41.07 4.74 15.59
C LYS A 384 42.47 5.12 15.16
N SER A 385 43.41 4.14 15.04
CA SER A 385 44.77 4.33 14.57
C SER A 385 44.92 4.50 13.06
N GLY A 386 43.79 4.40 12.31
CA GLY A 386 43.77 4.55 10.84
C GLY A 386 44.00 3.25 10.06
N ASP A 387 44.03 2.09 10.74
CA ASP A 387 44.02 0.79 10.07
C ASP A 387 42.62 0.46 9.60
N LEU A 388 42.47 -0.04 8.37
CA LEU A 388 41.27 -0.67 7.89
C LEU A 388 41.49 -2.17 7.77
N TRP A 389 40.69 -2.95 8.49
CA TRP A 389 40.66 -4.39 8.42
C TRP A 389 39.60 -4.87 7.44
N VAL A 390 39.98 -5.79 6.58
CA VAL A 390 39.17 -6.28 5.47
C VAL A 390 39.11 -7.80 5.52
N GLY A 391 37.98 -8.33 5.83
CA GLY A 391 37.70 -9.77 5.84
C GLY A 391 37.17 -10.25 4.50
N THR A 392 37.77 -11.32 4.00
CA THR A 392 37.47 -11.97 2.74
C THR A 392 37.23 -13.47 2.92
N PRO A 393 36.75 -14.22 1.92
CA PRO A 393 36.73 -15.67 1.98
C PRO A 393 38.09 -16.34 2.11
N ASP A 394 39.15 -15.63 1.68
CA ASP A 394 40.50 -16.17 1.51
C ASP A 394 41.50 -15.63 2.56
N GLY A 395 41.01 -14.91 3.55
CA GLY A 395 41.81 -14.38 4.66
C GLY A 395 41.46 -12.98 5.08
N LEU A 396 42.26 -12.46 6.03
CA LEU A 396 42.16 -11.15 6.61
C LEU A 396 43.23 -10.23 6.01
N ASN A 397 42.82 -9.03 5.59
CA ASN A 397 43.76 -8.01 5.13
C ASN A 397 43.73 -6.81 6.07
N ARG A 398 44.88 -6.15 6.25
CA ARG A 398 44.98 -4.87 6.95
C ARG A 398 45.56 -3.83 5.99
N ILE A 399 44.82 -2.72 5.83
CA ILE A 399 45.22 -1.59 5.01
C ILE A 399 45.65 -0.45 5.92
N ARG A 400 46.89 0.04 5.73
CA ARG A 400 47.41 1.22 6.44
C ARG A 400 48.10 2.15 5.42
N GLY A 401 47.41 3.24 5.09
CA GLY A 401 47.85 4.13 4.01
C GLY A 401 47.94 3.41 2.67
N SER A 402 49.14 3.16 2.15
CA SER A 402 49.35 2.39 0.92
C SER A 402 49.80 0.94 1.18
N ALA A 403 50.10 0.58 2.42
CA ALA A 403 50.56 -0.75 2.77
C ALA A 403 49.37 -1.69 3.01
N VAL A 404 49.46 -2.92 2.54
CA VAL A 404 48.52 -3.99 2.75
C VAL A 404 49.24 -5.20 3.33
N ASP A 405 48.84 -5.62 4.51
CA ASP A 405 49.27 -6.88 5.15
C ASP A 405 48.14 -7.91 5.02
N SER A 406 48.48 -9.15 4.75
CA SER A 406 47.51 -10.23 4.60
C SER A 406 47.82 -11.36 5.60
N PHE A 407 46.75 -11.94 6.16
CA PHE A 407 46.80 -12.97 7.19
C PHE A 407 45.85 -14.10 6.86
N THR A 408 46.29 -15.33 7.11
CA THR A 408 45.54 -16.57 6.87
C THR A 408 45.54 -17.47 8.11
N SER A 409 45.04 -18.66 8.00
CA SER A 409 45.08 -19.69 9.03
C SER A 409 46.55 -20.08 9.41
N ALA A 410 47.49 -19.94 8.47
CA ALA A 410 48.91 -20.09 8.75
C ALA A 410 49.42 -19.05 9.76
N ASP A 411 48.78 -17.91 9.85
CA ASP A 411 49.11 -16.83 10.80
C ASP A 411 48.31 -16.92 12.10
N GLY A 412 47.53 -17.99 12.29
CA GLY A 412 46.80 -18.28 13.53
C GLY A 412 45.34 -17.76 13.51
N LEU A 413 44.72 -17.60 12.36
CA LEU A 413 43.25 -17.48 12.24
C LEU A 413 42.61 -18.89 12.37
N PRO A 414 41.43 -18.99 12.96
CA PRO A 414 40.70 -20.25 13.05
C PRO A 414 40.26 -20.82 11.70
N ASP A 415 40.01 -19.91 10.75
CA ASP A 415 39.60 -20.21 9.37
C ASP A 415 39.86 -18.98 8.49
N ASP A 416 40.08 -19.18 7.19
CA ASP A 416 40.38 -18.10 6.27
C ASP A 416 39.13 -17.34 5.87
N PHE A 417 37.93 -17.90 6.05
CA PHE A 417 36.68 -17.29 5.75
C PHE A 417 36.24 -16.29 6.84
N ILE A 418 36.56 -15.02 6.65
CA ILE A 418 36.37 -13.95 7.65
C ILE A 418 34.97 -13.31 7.48
N ARG A 419 34.04 -13.69 8.35
CA ARG A 419 32.64 -13.26 8.28
C ARG A 419 32.38 -11.91 8.94
N SER A 420 33.07 -11.61 10.03
CA SER A 420 32.81 -10.38 10.78
C SER A 420 34.08 -9.92 11.49
N LEU A 421 34.17 -8.62 11.66
CA LEU A 421 35.29 -7.95 12.30
C LEU A 421 34.78 -6.92 13.29
N LEU A 422 35.42 -6.81 14.44
CA LEU A 422 35.17 -5.76 15.42
C LEU A 422 36.49 -5.28 16.01
N VAL A 423 36.79 -3.99 15.82
CA VAL A 423 37.88 -3.33 16.56
C VAL A 423 37.34 -2.86 17.90
N ASP A 424 37.92 -3.36 18.97
CA ASP A 424 37.50 -3.05 20.33
C ASP A 424 37.99 -1.67 20.77
N THR A 425 37.48 -1.19 21.90
CA THR A 425 37.83 0.12 22.47
C THR A 425 39.28 0.24 22.88
N ASP A 426 39.92 -0.88 23.25
CA ASP A 426 41.34 -1.00 23.57
C ASP A 426 42.26 -1.13 22.34
N GLY A 427 41.67 -1.20 21.14
CA GLY A 427 42.39 -1.37 19.88
C GLY A 427 42.68 -2.81 19.52
N SER A 428 42.24 -3.79 20.30
CA SER A 428 42.27 -5.21 19.94
C SER A 428 41.25 -5.52 18.82
N LEU A 429 41.48 -6.66 18.14
CA LEU A 429 40.64 -7.06 16.99
C LEU A 429 39.98 -8.40 17.31
N TRP A 430 38.67 -8.42 17.21
CA TRP A 430 37.83 -9.61 17.20
C TRP A 430 37.55 -10.03 15.76
N ILE A 431 37.75 -11.30 15.44
CA ILE A 431 37.69 -11.85 14.10
C ILE A 431 36.75 -13.05 14.13
N GLY A 432 35.56 -12.87 13.59
CA GLY A 432 34.55 -13.93 13.45
C GLY A 432 34.79 -14.71 12.16
N THR A 433 34.93 -16.01 12.28
CA THR A 433 35.18 -16.88 11.12
C THR A 433 34.10 -17.96 11.01
N ARG A 434 34.26 -18.84 10.05
CA ARG A 434 33.38 -19.99 9.87
C ARG A 434 33.70 -21.11 10.88
N ARG A 435 34.90 -21.11 11.52
CA ARG A 435 35.37 -22.12 12.45
C ARG A 435 35.78 -21.55 13.80
N GLY A 436 35.10 -20.52 14.29
CA GLY A 436 35.31 -19.93 15.60
C GLY A 436 35.60 -18.43 15.54
N LEU A 437 35.93 -17.93 16.73
CA LEU A 437 36.20 -16.51 16.96
C LEU A 437 37.67 -16.37 17.40
N ALA A 438 38.39 -15.47 16.74
CA ALA A 438 39.74 -15.10 17.20
C ALA A 438 39.73 -13.70 17.85
N HIS A 439 40.56 -13.54 18.89
CA HIS A 439 40.86 -12.28 19.53
C HIS A 439 42.35 -11.97 19.43
N TRP A 440 42.67 -10.92 18.74
CA TRP A 440 44.05 -10.45 18.54
C TRP A 440 44.31 -9.16 19.29
N THR A 441 45.29 -9.18 20.24
CA THR A 441 45.76 -8.00 20.93
C THR A 441 47.10 -7.55 20.38
N PHE A 442 47.33 -6.27 20.32
CA PHE A 442 48.54 -5.68 19.74
C PHE A 442 49.35 -5.00 20.81
N ALA A 443 50.69 -5.30 20.93
CA ALA A 443 51.58 -4.63 21.87
C ALA A 443 51.81 -3.18 21.46
N GLY A 444 51.77 -2.28 22.45
CA GLY A 444 51.90 -0.83 22.20
C GLY A 444 53.26 -0.41 21.73
N ASP A 445 53.36 0.35 20.65
CA ASP A 445 54.06 1.63 20.53
C ASP A 445 53.74 2.31 19.22
N SER A 446 53.60 3.64 19.28
CA SER A 446 52.99 4.46 18.25
C SER A 446 53.89 4.82 17.07
N ASN A 447 55.14 4.32 17.06
CA ASN A 447 56.05 4.65 15.98
C ASN A 447 56.70 3.41 15.37
N ASN A 448 56.21 3.05 14.19
CA ASN A 448 56.88 2.22 13.19
C ASN A 448 56.65 0.70 13.21
N ALA A 449 56.37 0.20 12.00
CA ALA A 449 56.50 -1.15 11.48
C ALA A 449 55.65 -2.25 12.13
N MET A 450 54.92 -2.93 11.26
CA MET A 450 54.27 -4.26 11.45
C MET A 450 53.90 -4.60 12.91
N ARG A 451 52.75 -4.06 13.34
CA ARG A 451 52.15 -4.59 14.59
C ARG A 451 51.68 -6.02 14.33
N MET A 452 52.53 -7.00 14.56
CA MET A 452 52.15 -8.38 14.71
C MET A 452 51.28 -8.50 15.98
N ALA A 453 50.24 -9.30 15.93
CA ALA A 453 49.43 -9.54 17.13
C ALA A 453 50.33 -10.18 18.23
N ALA A 454 50.40 -9.48 19.38
CA ALA A 454 51.21 -9.91 20.50
C ALA A 454 50.61 -11.14 21.21
N ARG A 455 49.28 -11.25 21.17
CA ARG A 455 48.55 -12.38 21.72
C ARG A 455 47.40 -12.70 20.78
N LYS A 456 47.24 -13.99 20.50
CA LYS A 456 46.16 -14.53 19.67
C LYS A 456 45.42 -15.59 20.48
N GLU A 457 44.14 -15.35 20.69
CA GLU A 457 43.27 -16.27 21.41
C GLU A 457 42.17 -16.72 20.46
N THR A 458 41.74 -17.99 20.58
CA THR A 458 40.69 -18.57 19.79
C THR A 458 39.62 -19.14 20.69
N TYR A 459 38.37 -18.83 20.35
CA TYR A 459 37.15 -19.33 21.00
C TYR A 459 36.37 -20.19 20.02
N THR A 460 36.06 -21.40 20.45
CA THR A 460 35.30 -22.42 19.74
C THR A 460 34.16 -22.94 20.63
N GLN A 461 33.37 -23.88 20.15
CA GLN A 461 32.38 -24.55 20.98
C GLN A 461 33.03 -25.22 22.22
N ALA A 462 34.27 -25.71 22.12
CA ALA A 462 35.01 -26.27 23.24
C ALA A 462 35.30 -25.25 24.35
N ASN A 463 35.35 -23.94 24.00
CA ASN A 463 35.51 -22.85 24.96
C ASN A 463 34.15 -22.23 25.39
N GLY A 464 33.05 -22.86 25.02
CA GLY A 464 31.70 -22.40 25.39
C GLY A 464 30.98 -21.51 24.39
N LEU A 465 31.54 -21.26 23.20
CA LEU A 465 30.82 -20.53 22.13
C LEU A 465 29.62 -21.33 21.64
N GLY A 466 28.48 -20.72 21.41
CA GLY A 466 27.26 -21.42 21.03
C GLY A 466 27.36 -22.16 19.70
N SER A 467 28.08 -21.59 18.73
CA SER A 467 28.43 -22.22 17.45
C SER A 467 29.71 -21.63 16.91
N GLU A 468 30.46 -22.39 16.14
CA GLU A 468 31.72 -21.92 15.52
C GLU A 468 31.45 -20.97 14.33
N LEU A 469 30.25 -21.01 13.77
CA LEU A 469 29.86 -20.11 12.70
C LEU A 469 29.45 -18.74 13.28
N VAL A 470 30.42 -17.81 13.32
CA VAL A 470 30.28 -16.49 13.92
C VAL A 470 29.69 -15.48 12.90
N GLY A 471 28.69 -14.74 13.34
CA GLY A 471 28.06 -13.63 12.60
C GLY A 471 28.42 -12.26 13.17
N ALA A 472 27.42 -11.39 13.36
CA ALA A 472 27.60 -10.02 13.89
C ALA A 472 28.20 -10.02 15.31
N MET A 473 29.03 -9.02 15.59
CA MET A 473 29.61 -8.80 16.90
C MET A 473 29.47 -7.34 17.31
N VAL A 474 29.10 -7.11 18.55
CA VAL A 474 29.05 -5.76 19.13
C VAL A 474 29.45 -5.76 20.60
N ARG A 475 30.04 -4.67 21.08
CA ARG A 475 30.29 -4.44 22.49
C ARG A 475 29.23 -3.53 23.09
N ASP A 476 28.63 -3.95 24.19
CA ASP A 476 27.67 -3.13 24.91
C ASP A 476 28.37 -2.11 25.86
N SER A 477 27.58 -1.17 26.37
CA SER A 477 28.06 -0.17 27.32
C SER A 477 28.53 -0.74 28.67
N ASN A 478 28.14 -1.97 28.98
CA ASN A 478 28.51 -2.68 30.21
C ASN A 478 29.78 -3.54 30.04
N GLY A 479 30.45 -3.43 28.87
CA GLY A 479 31.67 -4.17 28.57
C GLY A 479 31.48 -5.61 28.14
N SER A 480 30.24 -6.09 27.90
CA SER A 480 29.99 -7.42 27.34
C SER A 480 30.20 -7.42 25.84
N LEU A 481 30.87 -8.43 25.31
CA LEU A 481 30.89 -8.69 23.88
C LEU A 481 29.75 -9.67 23.53
N TRP A 482 28.87 -9.20 22.68
CA TRP A 482 27.78 -10.01 22.12
C TRP A 482 28.20 -10.54 20.75
N ILE A 483 28.01 -11.84 20.55
CA ILE A 483 28.47 -12.57 19.37
C ILE A 483 27.28 -13.35 18.83
N SER A 484 26.80 -12.99 17.66
CA SER A 484 25.77 -13.78 16.99
C SER A 484 26.38 -15.06 16.43
N THR A 485 25.65 -16.16 16.58
CA THR A 485 26.02 -17.46 16.01
C THR A 485 24.79 -18.06 15.32
N PHE A 486 24.99 -19.16 14.61
CA PHE A 486 23.89 -19.92 14.00
C PHE A 486 23.14 -20.83 15.00
N ALA A 487 23.60 -20.85 16.27
CA ALA A 487 22.94 -21.58 17.34
C ALA A 487 22.49 -20.68 18.49
N GLY A 488 22.23 -19.42 18.22
CA GLY A 488 21.81 -18.41 19.18
C GLY A 488 22.81 -17.28 19.33
N LEU A 489 22.74 -16.60 20.47
CA LEU A 489 23.56 -15.44 20.80
C LEU A 489 24.46 -15.76 21.98
N SER A 490 25.76 -15.58 21.81
CA SER A 490 26.76 -15.75 22.88
C SER A 490 27.14 -14.39 23.47
N ARG A 491 27.23 -14.31 24.81
CA ARG A 491 27.69 -13.15 25.55
C ARG A 491 29.00 -13.48 26.27
N LEU A 492 30.07 -12.83 25.88
CA LEU A 492 31.35 -12.91 26.56
C LEU A 492 31.52 -11.73 27.50
N ARG A 493 31.67 -12.02 28.80
CA ARG A 493 31.95 -11.04 29.84
C ARG A 493 32.88 -11.61 30.88
N ASP A 494 33.92 -10.85 31.25
CA ASP A 494 34.92 -11.25 32.27
C ASP A 494 35.50 -12.66 32.01
N GLY A 495 35.75 -13.01 30.75
CA GLY A 495 36.27 -14.31 30.31
C GLY A 495 35.24 -15.45 30.31
N LYS A 496 33.98 -15.21 30.69
CA LYS A 496 32.91 -16.23 30.68
C LYS A 496 31.99 -16.05 29.51
N ILE A 497 31.65 -17.13 28.85
CA ILE A 497 30.66 -17.13 27.77
C ILE A 497 29.33 -17.69 28.31
N VAL A 498 28.25 -16.97 28.01
CA VAL A 498 26.86 -17.40 28.26
C VAL A 498 26.12 -17.41 26.92
N ASN A 499 25.40 -18.48 26.64
CA ASN A 499 24.66 -18.63 25.39
C ASN A 499 23.17 -18.47 25.64
N TYR A 500 22.48 -17.80 24.71
CA TYR A 500 21.05 -17.58 24.71
C TYR A 500 20.45 -18.13 23.41
N THR A 501 19.31 -18.77 23.54
CA THR A 501 18.61 -19.47 22.46
C THR A 501 17.11 -19.15 22.49
N THR A 502 16.35 -19.82 21.67
CA THR A 502 14.87 -19.73 21.72
C THR A 502 14.29 -20.18 23.06
N ALA A 503 15.00 -21.03 23.82
CA ALA A 503 14.61 -21.39 25.17
C ALA A 503 14.72 -20.22 26.17
N ASP A 504 15.55 -19.22 25.86
CA ASP A 504 15.79 -18.03 26.68
C ASP A 504 14.99 -16.82 26.19
N GLY A 505 14.04 -17.02 25.25
CA GLY A 505 13.11 -16.02 24.75
C GLY A 505 13.49 -15.37 23.42
N LEU A 506 14.54 -15.83 22.74
CA LEU A 506 14.82 -15.39 21.36
C LEU A 506 13.75 -15.95 20.42
N SER A 507 13.35 -15.16 19.40
CA SER A 507 12.40 -15.60 18.39
C SER A 507 13.00 -16.62 17.40
N SER A 508 14.32 -16.60 17.20
CA SER A 508 15.07 -17.54 16.36
C SER A 508 16.50 -17.70 16.87
N ASN A 509 17.07 -18.88 16.64
CA ASN A 509 18.48 -19.14 16.95
C ASN A 509 19.45 -18.54 15.92
N VAL A 510 18.98 -18.16 14.74
CA VAL A 510 19.81 -17.52 13.72
C VAL A 510 19.75 -15.99 13.88
N VAL A 511 20.70 -15.46 14.62
CA VAL A 511 20.82 -14.03 14.89
C VAL A 511 21.67 -13.37 13.80
N THR A 512 21.15 -12.30 13.21
CA THR A 512 21.75 -11.62 12.06
C THR A 512 22.16 -10.17 12.33
N ALA A 513 21.51 -9.50 13.26
CA ALA A 513 21.76 -8.09 13.58
C ALA A 513 21.81 -7.85 15.08
N LEU A 514 22.68 -6.93 15.50
CA LEU A 514 22.86 -6.53 16.89
C LEU A 514 23.00 -5.01 16.95
N LEU A 515 22.21 -4.36 17.81
CA LEU A 515 22.35 -2.93 18.11
C LEU A 515 22.33 -2.70 19.63
N PRO A 516 23.49 -2.42 20.26
CA PRO A 516 23.53 -2.08 21.66
C PRO A 516 23.01 -0.67 21.89
N ARG A 517 22.25 -0.47 22.96
CA ARG A 517 21.70 0.82 23.36
C ARG A 517 22.20 1.22 24.76
N ALA A 518 21.98 2.50 25.09
CA ALA A 518 22.25 3.00 26.44
C ALA A 518 21.44 2.22 27.49
N GLY A 519 22.01 2.06 28.69
CA GLY A 519 21.39 1.31 29.79
C GLY A 519 21.55 -0.21 29.72
N GLY A 520 22.37 -0.74 28.78
CA GLY A 520 22.66 -2.18 28.67
C GLY A 520 21.58 -2.98 27.95
N THR A 521 20.65 -2.33 27.28
CA THR A 521 19.68 -2.97 26.41
C THR A 521 20.30 -3.30 25.07
N LEU A 522 19.79 -4.35 24.39
CA LEU A 522 20.27 -4.82 23.09
C LEU A 522 19.07 -5.15 22.18
N LEU A 523 19.08 -4.61 20.97
CA LEU A 523 18.18 -5.02 19.94
C LEU A 523 18.83 -6.13 19.11
N VAL A 524 18.08 -7.19 18.84
CA VAL A 524 18.58 -8.42 18.20
C VAL A 524 17.70 -8.75 17.01
N GLY A 525 18.23 -8.66 15.81
CA GLY A 525 17.56 -9.07 14.58
C GLY A 525 17.80 -10.54 14.29
N THR A 526 16.80 -11.21 13.73
CA THR A 526 16.85 -12.63 13.36
C THR A 526 16.62 -12.85 11.87
N GLN A 527 16.96 -14.03 11.38
CA GLN A 527 16.89 -14.35 9.95
C GLN A 527 15.46 -14.48 9.43
N ASP A 528 14.51 -14.86 10.26
CA ASP A 528 13.19 -15.32 9.84
C ASP A 528 12.03 -14.88 10.74
N HIS A 529 12.29 -14.45 11.98
CA HIS A 529 11.26 -14.13 12.97
C HIS A 529 11.43 -12.72 13.57
N GLY A 530 11.72 -11.74 12.70
CA GLY A 530 11.80 -10.34 13.09
C GLY A 530 12.91 -10.02 14.06
N TRP A 531 12.58 -9.36 15.17
CA TRP A 531 13.57 -8.87 16.12
C TRP A 531 13.14 -9.00 17.57
N ASN A 532 14.12 -8.95 18.46
CA ASN A 532 13.96 -9.11 19.91
C ASN A 532 14.60 -7.96 20.67
N LEU A 533 14.10 -7.70 21.86
CA LEU A 533 14.67 -6.80 22.84
C LEU A 533 15.29 -7.60 23.99
N TRP A 534 16.53 -7.30 24.34
CA TRP A 534 17.15 -7.64 25.60
C TRP A 534 17.03 -6.45 26.58
N ASP A 535 16.35 -6.62 27.68
CA ASP A 535 16.10 -5.57 28.69
C ASP A 535 17.18 -5.49 29.78
N GLY A 536 18.18 -6.35 29.72
CA GLY A 536 19.23 -6.51 30.74
C GLY A 536 19.14 -7.86 31.47
N GLU A 537 17.99 -8.51 31.47
CA GLU A 537 17.69 -9.75 32.16
C GLU A 537 17.19 -10.87 31.25
N LYS A 538 16.30 -10.56 30.30
CA LYS A 538 15.64 -11.52 29.40
C LYS A 538 15.47 -10.99 27.99
N PHE A 539 15.27 -11.91 27.06
CA PHE A 539 14.85 -11.61 25.69
C PHE A 539 13.31 -11.59 25.57
N SER A 540 12.80 -10.63 24.83
CA SER A 540 11.38 -10.53 24.48
C SER A 540 11.26 -10.34 22.97
N ALA A 541 10.53 -11.24 22.29
CA ALA A 541 10.19 -11.06 20.89
C ALA A 541 9.17 -9.94 20.73
N VAL A 542 9.38 -9.03 19.78
CA VAL A 542 8.45 -7.94 19.51
C VAL A 542 7.35 -8.45 18.58
N GLN A 543 6.20 -8.80 19.16
CA GLN A 543 5.10 -9.50 18.47
C GLN A 543 4.29 -8.61 17.51
N ASP A 544 4.09 -7.34 17.87
CA ASP A 544 3.28 -6.39 17.09
C ASP A 544 4.07 -5.64 16.02
N SER A 545 5.21 -6.20 15.62
CA SER A 545 6.05 -5.64 14.59
C SER A 545 5.56 -6.02 13.19
N ALA A 546 5.53 -5.07 12.26
CA ALA A 546 5.38 -5.33 10.83
C ALA A 546 6.46 -6.30 10.30
N LEU A 547 7.55 -6.46 11.05
CA LEU A 547 8.69 -7.32 10.70
C LEU A 547 8.63 -8.71 11.33
N LYS A 548 7.52 -9.12 11.96
CA LYS A 548 7.39 -10.38 12.71
C LYS A 548 7.90 -11.62 11.94
N ASP A 549 7.55 -11.73 10.66
CA ASP A 549 7.93 -12.85 9.80
C ASP A 549 8.92 -12.42 8.71
N THR A 550 9.84 -11.50 9.06
CA THR A 550 10.77 -10.91 8.10
C THR A 550 12.21 -11.04 8.62
N SER A 551 13.15 -11.31 7.72
CA SER A 551 14.58 -11.27 8.01
C SER A 551 15.02 -9.85 8.34
N VAL A 552 15.63 -9.66 9.53
CA VAL A 552 16.24 -8.40 9.95
C VAL A 552 17.75 -8.51 9.88
N ARG A 553 18.38 -7.87 8.94
CA ARG A 553 19.80 -8.02 8.56
C ARG A 553 20.74 -7.00 9.20
N ALA A 554 20.22 -5.80 9.49
CA ALA A 554 20.88 -4.79 10.30
C ALA A 554 19.85 -3.90 11.00
N ILE A 555 20.22 -3.30 12.10
CA ILE A 555 19.44 -2.34 12.87
C ILE A 555 20.31 -1.12 13.13
N LEU A 556 19.82 0.05 12.79
CA LEU A 556 20.47 1.33 13.08
C LEU A 556 19.50 2.23 13.83
N ASP A 557 20.03 3.12 14.66
CA ASP A 557 19.29 4.26 15.19
C ASP A 557 19.73 5.53 14.46
N ASP A 558 18.82 6.45 14.20
CA ASP A 558 19.16 7.82 13.85
C ASP A 558 19.22 8.67 15.11
N ARG A 559 19.65 9.94 14.99
CA ARG A 559 19.71 10.86 16.14
C ARG A 559 18.35 11.49 16.47
N SER A 560 17.31 11.13 15.74
CA SER A 560 15.96 11.71 15.81
C SER A 560 14.92 10.75 16.37
N ASP A 561 15.36 9.78 17.17
CA ASP A 561 14.52 8.77 17.83
C ASP A 561 13.81 7.77 16.89
N HIS A 562 14.32 7.51 15.66
CA HIS A 562 13.81 6.43 14.82
C HIS A 562 14.75 5.24 14.78
N LEU A 563 14.19 4.05 14.66
CA LEU A 563 14.92 2.83 14.35
C LEU A 563 14.76 2.48 12.86
N TRP A 564 15.88 2.15 12.24
CA TRP A 564 15.94 1.74 10.85
C TRP A 564 16.38 0.30 10.75
N PHE A 565 15.66 -0.48 9.96
CA PHE A 565 15.88 -1.91 9.81
C PHE A 565 16.20 -2.23 8.35
N ALA A 566 17.35 -2.85 8.13
CA ALA A 566 17.66 -3.49 6.86
C ALA A 566 17.01 -4.87 6.83
N THR A 567 16.17 -5.16 5.85
CA THR A 567 15.35 -6.37 5.83
C THR A 567 15.47 -7.14 4.52
N GLY A 568 14.89 -8.33 4.48
CA GLY A 568 14.72 -9.11 3.26
C GLY A 568 13.67 -8.54 2.28
N LYS A 569 12.92 -7.50 2.69
CA LYS A 569 11.88 -6.85 1.86
C LYS A 569 12.20 -5.40 1.52
N GLY A 570 13.32 -4.86 1.97
CA GLY A 570 13.73 -3.47 1.81
C GLY A 570 14.26 -2.88 3.10
N ILE A 571 14.04 -1.58 3.27
CA ILE A 571 14.37 -0.84 4.49
C ILE A 571 13.06 -0.51 5.19
N ALA A 572 13.01 -0.69 6.51
CA ALA A 572 11.87 -0.28 7.32
C ALA A 572 12.31 0.75 8.37
N ARG A 573 11.44 1.68 8.68
CA ARG A 573 11.61 2.67 9.75
C ARG A 573 10.50 2.53 10.77
N CYS A 574 10.87 2.62 12.03
CA CYS A 574 9.93 2.66 13.14
C CYS A 574 10.06 3.99 13.87
N ASP A 575 8.93 4.65 14.10
CA ASP A 575 8.84 5.89 14.86
C ASP A 575 8.52 5.57 16.34
N GLY A 576 9.24 6.16 17.31
CA GLY A 576 8.93 6.01 18.73
C GLY A 576 9.90 5.14 19.53
N THR A 577 11.16 5.57 19.63
CA THR A 577 12.25 4.77 20.21
C THR A 577 12.44 4.88 21.72
N LYS A 578 11.80 5.83 22.41
CA LYS A 578 12.04 6.00 23.87
C LYS A 578 11.53 4.83 24.69
N THR A 579 10.55 4.08 24.20
CA THR A 579 9.92 2.95 24.91
C THR A 579 10.05 1.61 24.19
N VAL A 580 10.74 1.55 23.01
CA VAL A 580 10.78 0.35 22.14
C VAL A 580 9.41 -0.06 21.57
N ASP A 581 8.36 0.71 21.89
CA ASP A 581 7.02 0.50 21.33
C ASP A 581 6.96 1.13 19.93
N CYS A 582 7.28 0.34 18.93
CA CYS A 582 7.15 0.71 17.52
C CYS A 582 5.66 0.76 17.13
N THR A 583 5.02 1.89 17.37
CA THR A 583 3.60 2.07 17.09
C THR A 583 3.32 2.44 15.64
N HIS A 584 4.31 2.96 14.94
CA HIS A 584 4.18 3.37 13.55
C HIS A 584 5.33 2.85 12.68
N TRP A 585 5.00 2.00 11.72
CA TRP A 585 5.94 1.38 10.81
C TRP A 585 5.80 1.93 9.39
N ILE A 586 6.93 2.24 8.77
CA ILE A 586 7.00 2.61 7.36
C ILE A 586 7.97 1.67 6.66
N GLU A 587 7.48 0.95 5.66
CA GLU A 587 8.31 0.08 4.82
C GLU A 587 8.65 0.80 3.51
N PHE A 588 9.94 0.79 3.16
CA PHE A 588 10.45 1.39 1.94
C PHE A 588 10.93 0.30 0.99
N GLY A 589 10.53 0.44 -0.26
CA GLY A 589 10.84 -0.49 -1.33
C GLY A 589 11.16 0.21 -2.66
N ALA A 590 10.96 -0.50 -3.76
CA ALA A 590 11.22 0.04 -5.09
C ALA A 590 10.37 1.29 -5.43
N ALA A 591 9.15 1.36 -4.91
CA ALA A 591 8.28 2.51 -5.08
C ALA A 591 8.81 3.80 -4.41
N ASP A 592 9.69 3.67 -3.43
CA ASP A 592 10.32 4.79 -2.70
C ASP A 592 11.70 5.15 -3.26
N GLY A 593 12.14 4.50 -4.32
CA GLY A 593 13.43 4.76 -4.97
C GLY A 593 14.54 3.78 -4.63
N LEU A 594 14.29 2.69 -3.91
CA LEU A 594 15.29 1.63 -3.73
C LEU A 594 15.45 0.82 -5.01
N ARG A 595 16.71 0.65 -5.50
CA ARG A 595 17.01 -0.23 -6.65
C ARG A 595 16.86 -1.71 -6.31
N SER A 596 17.04 -2.08 -5.05
CA SER A 596 16.91 -3.44 -4.56
C SER A 596 15.77 -3.56 -3.54
N ARG A 597 15.01 -4.64 -3.64
CA ARG A 597 14.04 -5.02 -2.60
C ARG A 597 14.69 -5.70 -1.40
N GLU A 598 15.98 -6.04 -1.50
CA GLU A 598 16.70 -6.73 -0.46
C GLU A 598 17.95 -5.94 -0.07
N THR A 599 18.33 -6.02 1.20
CA THR A 599 19.62 -5.57 1.70
C THR A 599 20.65 -6.70 1.65
N ALA A 600 21.93 -6.40 1.88
CA ALA A 600 22.98 -7.40 1.87
C ALA A 600 22.81 -8.45 2.98
N ILE A 601 23.25 -9.68 2.73
CA ILE A 601 23.12 -10.82 3.64
C ILE A 601 24.51 -11.37 3.94
N ASN A 602 24.68 -11.90 5.16
CA ASN A 602 25.91 -12.60 5.60
C ASN A 602 27.21 -11.77 5.60
N SER A 603 27.13 -10.47 5.55
CA SER A 603 28.27 -9.55 5.61
C SER A 603 28.09 -8.57 6.77
N HIS A 604 29.17 -8.20 7.45
CA HIS A 604 29.11 -7.34 8.63
C HIS A 604 30.23 -6.28 8.64
N PRO A 605 29.84 -5.01 8.91
CA PRO A 605 28.47 -4.49 9.01
C PRO A 605 27.84 -4.31 7.62
N SER A 606 26.61 -4.76 7.43
CA SER A 606 25.84 -4.53 6.19
C SER A 606 25.14 -3.15 6.18
N ALA A 607 25.13 -2.47 7.31
CA ALA A 607 24.65 -1.10 7.41
C ALA A 607 25.49 -0.32 8.42
N TRP A 608 25.57 1.00 8.21
CA TRP A 608 26.41 1.88 9.02
C TRP A 608 25.75 3.25 9.21
N ARG A 609 25.93 3.84 10.40
CA ARG A 609 25.61 5.25 10.63
C ARG A 609 26.91 6.04 10.71
N SER A 610 27.09 6.98 9.77
CA SER A 610 28.27 7.85 9.75
C SER A 610 28.18 8.96 10.80
N ARG A 611 29.31 9.59 11.12
CA ARG A 611 29.40 10.63 12.17
C ARG A 611 28.61 11.88 11.83
N ASP A 612 28.46 12.19 10.54
CA ASP A 612 27.62 13.28 10.02
C ASP A 612 26.12 12.96 10.09
N GLY A 613 25.73 11.72 10.48
CA GLY A 613 24.34 11.32 10.70
C GLY A 613 23.69 10.57 9.58
N TYR A 614 24.33 10.41 8.44
CA TYR A 614 23.81 9.63 7.32
C TYR A 614 23.77 8.14 7.64
N LEU A 615 22.78 7.46 7.10
CA LEU A 615 22.64 6.01 7.19
C LEU A 615 23.00 5.37 5.86
N TRP A 616 23.75 4.29 5.93
CA TRP A 616 24.27 3.56 4.78
C TRP A 616 23.79 2.13 4.85
N PHE A 617 23.25 1.60 3.75
CA PHE A 617 22.77 0.23 3.66
C PHE A 617 23.37 -0.43 2.42
N ALA A 618 24.06 -1.53 2.61
CA ALA A 618 24.55 -2.34 1.52
C ALA A 618 23.40 -3.16 0.92
N THR A 619 23.32 -3.19 -0.42
CA THR A 619 22.32 -3.95 -1.16
C THR A 619 22.92 -4.68 -2.37
N PRO A 620 22.27 -5.71 -2.92
CA PRO A 620 22.72 -6.36 -4.16
C PRO A 620 22.73 -5.45 -5.40
N LYS A 621 22.11 -4.26 -5.34
CA LYS A 621 22.02 -3.31 -6.49
C LYS A 621 22.57 -1.92 -6.16
N GLY A 622 23.58 -1.85 -5.31
CA GLY A 622 24.26 -0.63 -4.92
C GLY A 622 24.18 -0.37 -3.42
N LEU A 623 25.02 0.56 -2.97
CA LEU A 623 24.97 1.12 -1.64
C LEU A 623 23.85 2.15 -1.60
N VAL A 624 23.04 2.11 -0.55
CA VAL A 624 21.96 3.08 -0.30
C VAL A 624 22.40 4.04 0.78
N GLU A 625 22.37 5.34 0.47
CA GLU A 625 22.59 6.43 1.40
C GLU A 625 21.24 7.07 1.76
N VAL A 626 21.07 7.41 3.03
CA VAL A 626 19.86 8.08 3.58
C VAL A 626 20.29 9.25 4.44
N ASP A 627 19.67 10.41 4.23
CA ASP A 627 19.75 11.54 5.16
C ASP A 627 18.48 11.56 6.04
N PRO A 628 18.55 11.10 7.30
CA PRO A 628 17.38 11.10 8.16
C PRO A 628 16.96 12.52 8.60
N ALA A 629 17.88 13.48 8.57
CA ALA A 629 17.60 14.86 8.99
C ALA A 629 16.79 15.63 7.95
N HIS A 630 16.97 15.32 6.66
CA HIS A 630 16.26 15.94 5.53
C HIS A 630 15.50 14.88 4.72
N PHE A 631 14.77 14.02 5.42
CA PHE A 631 14.03 12.94 4.79
C PHE A 631 12.75 13.48 4.13
N PRO A 632 12.60 13.44 2.80
CA PRO A 632 11.45 14.02 2.11
C PRO A 632 10.14 13.33 2.52
N VAL A 633 9.17 14.12 2.96
CA VAL A 633 7.83 13.64 3.32
C VAL A 633 6.81 14.29 2.38
N ASN A 634 5.98 13.49 1.75
CA ASN A 634 4.88 13.99 0.94
C ASN A 634 3.73 14.46 1.84
N THR A 635 3.60 15.78 1.98
CA THR A 635 2.56 16.42 2.81
C THR A 635 1.27 16.69 2.05
N VAL A 636 1.21 16.43 0.74
CA VAL A 636 0.07 16.73 -0.12
C VAL A 636 -0.95 15.59 -0.05
N PRO A 637 -2.18 15.84 0.44
CA PRO A 637 -3.24 14.85 0.39
C PRO A 637 -3.67 14.64 -1.08
N PRO A 638 -3.81 13.37 -1.54
CA PRO A 638 -4.13 13.10 -2.94
C PRO A 638 -5.56 13.54 -3.28
N PRO A 639 -5.80 14.22 -4.41
CA PRO A 639 -7.13 14.34 -4.96
C PRO A 639 -7.75 12.97 -5.18
N VAL A 640 -9.06 12.83 -4.89
CA VAL A 640 -9.77 11.55 -5.02
C VAL A 640 -10.88 11.70 -6.02
N VAL A 641 -10.95 10.80 -6.99
CA VAL A 641 -11.95 10.81 -8.04
C VAL A 641 -12.59 9.44 -8.17
N VAL A 642 -13.89 9.40 -8.49
CA VAL A 642 -14.55 8.19 -8.97
C VAL A 642 -14.43 8.20 -10.49
N GLU A 643 -13.71 7.24 -11.04
CA GLU A 643 -13.40 7.15 -12.47
C GLU A 643 -14.51 6.45 -13.26
N ARG A 644 -15.12 5.42 -12.65
CA ARG A 644 -16.14 4.60 -13.27
C ARG A 644 -17.17 4.16 -12.25
N PHE A 645 -18.41 4.19 -12.64
CA PHE A 645 -19.50 3.53 -11.95
C PHE A 645 -20.19 2.59 -12.93
N ALA A 646 -20.19 1.31 -12.64
CA ALA A 646 -20.85 0.30 -13.46
C ALA A 646 -21.95 -0.40 -12.68
N VAL A 647 -23.03 -0.69 -13.37
CA VAL A 647 -24.18 -1.44 -12.87
C VAL A 647 -24.36 -2.67 -13.76
N ASP A 648 -24.23 -3.87 -13.18
CA ASP A 648 -24.22 -5.15 -13.91
C ASP A 648 -23.27 -5.12 -15.13
N ASP A 649 -22.03 -4.64 -14.91
CA ASP A 649 -20.95 -4.48 -15.89
C ASP A 649 -21.20 -3.44 -17.00
N VAL A 650 -22.30 -2.68 -16.94
CA VAL A 650 -22.58 -1.59 -17.87
C VAL A 650 -22.23 -0.25 -17.27
N ASP A 651 -21.43 0.53 -17.98
CA ASP A 651 -21.00 1.85 -17.50
C ASP A 651 -22.16 2.84 -17.42
N ALA A 652 -22.34 3.41 -16.26
CA ALA A 652 -23.28 4.49 -16.04
C ALA A 652 -22.59 5.84 -16.31
N PRO A 653 -23.23 6.78 -17.03
CA PRO A 653 -22.62 8.05 -17.36
C PRO A 653 -22.41 8.92 -16.10
N LEU A 654 -21.18 9.20 -15.75
CA LEU A 654 -20.82 10.17 -14.71
C LEU A 654 -20.91 11.57 -15.30
N ARG A 655 -22.00 12.29 -15.06
CA ARG A 655 -22.17 13.68 -15.52
C ARG A 655 -22.37 14.62 -14.33
N GLY A 656 -21.47 15.61 -14.19
CA GLY A 656 -21.58 16.75 -13.28
C GLY A 656 -21.82 16.45 -11.79
N ALA A 657 -21.37 17.31 -10.90
CA ALA A 657 -21.43 17.14 -9.44
C ALA A 657 -22.86 17.04 -8.83
N ASP A 658 -23.90 17.51 -9.56
CA ASP A 658 -25.29 17.54 -9.09
C ASP A 658 -26.19 16.48 -9.72
N PHE A 659 -25.63 15.54 -10.49
CA PHE A 659 -26.41 14.54 -11.18
C PHE A 659 -26.68 13.33 -10.27
N ARG A 660 -27.93 13.21 -9.83
CA ARG A 660 -28.41 11.99 -9.16
C ARG A 660 -28.68 10.91 -10.20
N LEU A 661 -27.82 9.92 -10.22
CA LEU A 661 -27.97 8.77 -11.09
C LEU A 661 -29.13 7.92 -10.59
N ARG A 662 -30.11 7.64 -11.46
CA ARG A 662 -31.19 6.71 -11.18
C ARG A 662 -30.89 5.39 -11.83
N VAL A 663 -30.87 4.34 -11.00
CA VAL A 663 -30.70 2.96 -11.43
C VAL A 663 -32.06 2.28 -11.37
N GLU A 664 -32.43 1.59 -12.43
CA GLU A 664 -33.70 0.86 -12.51
C GLU A 664 -33.71 -0.33 -11.51
N ALA A 665 -34.87 -0.81 -11.19
CA ALA A 665 -35.02 -1.97 -10.30
C ALA A 665 -34.52 -3.26 -10.96
N GLY A 666 -33.91 -4.15 -10.20
CA GLY A 666 -33.46 -5.47 -10.66
C GLY A 666 -31.98 -5.61 -10.90
N HIS A 667 -31.24 -4.54 -10.74
CA HIS A 667 -29.77 -4.57 -10.81
C HIS A 667 -29.19 -5.00 -9.46
N ASN A 668 -28.17 -5.87 -9.50
CA ASN A 668 -27.64 -6.50 -8.32
C ASN A 668 -26.14 -6.27 -8.10
N HIS A 669 -25.39 -5.90 -9.13
CA HIS A 669 -23.96 -5.68 -9.06
C HIS A 669 -23.63 -4.21 -9.29
N PHE A 670 -22.88 -3.62 -8.36
CA PHE A 670 -22.44 -2.24 -8.41
C PHE A 670 -20.93 -2.20 -8.24
N GLN A 671 -20.25 -1.63 -9.22
CA GLN A 671 -18.80 -1.47 -9.20
C GLN A 671 -18.46 0.01 -9.23
N PHE A 672 -17.58 0.41 -8.33
CA PHE A 672 -17.02 1.76 -8.25
C PHE A 672 -15.51 1.69 -8.44
N ASP A 673 -14.99 2.23 -9.54
CA ASP A 673 -13.56 2.39 -9.75
C ASP A 673 -13.18 3.80 -9.34
N TYR A 674 -12.12 3.93 -8.56
CA TYR A 674 -11.69 5.21 -8.01
C TYR A 674 -10.17 5.32 -8.00
N ALA A 675 -9.68 6.56 -8.02
CA ALA A 675 -8.27 6.88 -7.97
C ALA A 675 -7.98 7.96 -6.94
N GLY A 676 -6.85 7.81 -6.25
CA GLY A 676 -6.22 8.86 -5.47
C GLY A 676 -4.97 9.30 -6.21
N LEU A 677 -4.94 10.55 -6.62
CA LEU A 677 -3.95 11.06 -7.57
C LEU A 677 -2.73 11.59 -6.82
N SER A 678 -1.80 10.69 -6.50
CA SER A 678 -0.48 10.96 -5.95
C SER A 678 0.57 10.31 -6.85
N PHE A 679 1.59 11.08 -7.23
CA PHE A 679 2.57 10.68 -8.25
C PHE A 679 3.95 10.37 -7.68
N VAL A 680 4.18 10.62 -6.38
CA VAL A 680 5.45 10.26 -5.73
C VAL A 680 5.61 8.73 -5.65
N ALA A 681 4.57 8.03 -5.16
CA ALA A 681 4.52 6.57 -5.11
C ALA A 681 3.08 6.07 -5.28
N PRO A 682 2.53 6.06 -6.52
CA PRO A 682 1.11 5.77 -6.77
C PRO A 682 0.66 4.41 -6.28
N GLN A 683 1.56 3.40 -6.28
CA GLN A 683 1.27 2.04 -5.83
C GLN A 683 1.07 1.94 -4.30
N LYS A 684 1.50 2.95 -3.54
CA LYS A 684 1.37 3.03 -2.08
C LYS A 684 0.17 3.84 -1.61
N VAL A 685 -0.60 4.39 -2.51
CA VAL A 685 -1.84 5.10 -2.18
C VAL A 685 -2.81 4.12 -1.53
N ARG A 686 -3.32 4.49 -0.35
CA ARG A 686 -4.28 3.67 0.40
C ARG A 686 -5.65 4.30 0.33
N TYR A 687 -6.67 3.44 0.33
CA TYR A 687 -8.04 3.84 0.17
C TYR A 687 -8.90 3.30 1.29
N ARG A 688 -9.96 4.05 1.63
CA ARG A 688 -11.10 3.58 2.38
C ARG A 688 -12.37 4.10 1.75
N TYR A 689 -13.41 3.29 1.78
CA TYR A 689 -14.69 3.65 1.20
C TYR A 689 -15.86 3.28 2.12
N MET A 690 -17.00 3.88 1.87
CA MET A 690 -18.24 3.64 2.58
C MET A 690 -19.42 3.97 1.67
N LEU A 691 -20.44 3.13 1.68
CA LEU A 691 -21.72 3.38 1.04
C LEU A 691 -22.72 3.85 2.08
N ASP A 692 -22.89 5.18 2.21
CA ASP A 692 -23.89 5.75 3.12
C ASP A 692 -25.28 5.21 2.77
N GLY A 693 -26.00 4.73 3.78
CA GLY A 693 -27.29 4.05 3.64
C GLY A 693 -27.20 2.52 3.59
N PHE A 694 -26.00 1.95 3.53
CA PHE A 694 -25.76 0.52 3.53
C PHE A 694 -24.68 0.12 4.55
N ASP A 695 -23.48 0.75 4.49
CA ASP A 695 -22.39 0.47 5.41
C ASP A 695 -22.55 1.24 6.73
N HIS A 696 -22.08 0.63 7.83
CA HIS A 696 -22.04 1.26 9.14
C HIS A 696 -20.67 1.88 9.48
N GLU A 697 -19.60 1.39 8.84
CA GLU A 697 -18.23 1.80 9.08
C GLU A 697 -17.45 1.90 7.77
N TRP A 698 -16.33 2.62 7.83
CA TRP A 698 -15.41 2.71 6.69
C TRP A 698 -14.72 1.36 6.44
N THR A 699 -14.76 0.90 5.21
CA THR A 699 -14.01 -0.28 4.75
C THR A 699 -12.62 0.13 4.31
N ASP A 700 -11.56 -0.38 4.96
CA ASP A 700 -10.18 -0.20 4.49
C ASP A 700 -9.95 -1.10 3.27
N ALA A 701 -9.72 -0.47 2.13
CA ALA A 701 -9.45 -1.15 0.86
C ALA A 701 -7.95 -1.42 0.63
N GLY A 702 -7.06 -0.91 1.50
CA GLY A 702 -5.62 -0.94 1.25
C GLY A 702 -5.28 -0.19 -0.04
N ALA A 703 -4.54 -0.82 -0.96
CA ALA A 703 -4.21 -0.25 -2.28
C ALA A 703 -5.23 -0.58 -3.39
N ARG A 704 -6.33 -1.25 -3.08
CA ARG A 704 -7.36 -1.64 -4.06
C ARG A 704 -8.14 -0.42 -4.51
N ARG A 705 -8.29 -0.25 -5.82
CA ARG A 705 -8.93 0.89 -6.49
C ARG A 705 -10.37 0.60 -6.94
N VAL A 706 -10.95 -0.48 -6.48
CA VAL A 706 -12.30 -0.92 -6.88
C VAL A 706 -13.07 -1.35 -5.64
N ALA A 707 -14.32 -0.89 -5.54
CA ALA A 707 -15.30 -1.37 -4.55
C ALA A 707 -16.45 -2.07 -5.27
N TYR A 708 -16.88 -3.19 -4.71
CA TYR A 708 -18.00 -3.97 -5.20
C TYR A 708 -19.09 -4.05 -4.15
N TYR A 709 -20.31 -3.80 -4.58
CA TYR A 709 -21.50 -4.03 -3.77
C TYR A 709 -22.47 -4.93 -4.52
N THR A 710 -23.08 -5.85 -3.81
CA THR A 710 -24.05 -6.78 -4.39
C THR A 710 -25.32 -6.79 -3.57
N ASN A 711 -26.46 -6.89 -4.24
CA ASN A 711 -27.77 -7.03 -3.63
C ASN A 711 -28.12 -5.93 -2.60
N ILE A 712 -27.78 -4.68 -2.90
CA ILE A 712 -28.19 -3.57 -2.06
C ILE A 712 -29.71 -3.35 -2.18
N PRO A 713 -30.41 -3.04 -1.09
CA PRO A 713 -31.85 -2.77 -1.12
C PRO A 713 -32.17 -1.52 -1.95
N PRO A 714 -33.36 -1.38 -2.51
CA PRO A 714 -33.78 -0.13 -3.13
C PRO A 714 -33.70 1.04 -2.15
N GLY A 715 -33.11 2.16 -2.60
CA GLY A 715 -32.87 3.31 -1.72
C GLY A 715 -32.00 4.39 -2.35
N LYS A 716 -31.70 5.41 -1.55
CA LYS A 716 -30.76 6.49 -1.93
C LYS A 716 -29.45 6.22 -1.23
N TYR A 717 -28.37 6.22 -2.01
CA TYR A 717 -27.04 5.90 -1.57
C TYR A 717 -26.06 7.00 -1.92
N THR A 718 -25.05 7.17 -1.08
CA THR A 718 -23.90 8.00 -1.36
C THR A 718 -22.65 7.17 -1.17
N PHE A 719 -22.01 6.80 -2.28
CA PHE A 719 -20.70 6.18 -2.22
C PHE A 719 -19.66 7.24 -1.90
N ARG A 720 -18.89 7.05 -0.83
CA ARG A 720 -17.79 7.92 -0.42
C ARG A 720 -16.49 7.16 -0.46
N VAL A 721 -15.44 7.82 -0.95
CA VAL A 721 -14.10 7.27 -0.94
C VAL A 721 -13.11 8.34 -0.53
N GLN A 722 -12.13 7.92 0.25
CA GLN A 722 -10.99 8.73 0.72
C GLN A 722 -9.70 8.01 0.37
N ALA A 723 -8.64 8.78 0.16
CA ALA A 723 -7.33 8.22 -0.11
C ALA A 723 -6.26 8.89 0.76
N ALA A 724 -5.20 8.13 1.05
CA ALA A 724 -3.98 8.64 1.65
C ALA A 724 -2.82 8.45 0.68
N ASN A 725 -1.88 9.40 0.68
CA ASN A 725 -0.65 9.28 -0.08
C ASN A 725 0.31 8.23 0.54
N ASN A 726 1.49 8.08 -0.04
CA ASN A 726 2.52 7.14 0.40
C ASN A 726 3.04 7.37 1.83
N ASP A 727 2.83 8.54 2.40
CA ASP A 727 3.23 8.92 3.77
C ASP A 727 2.06 8.92 4.76
N GLY A 728 0.89 8.43 4.33
CA GLY A 728 -0.29 8.30 5.18
C GLY A 728 -1.07 9.61 5.38
N VAL A 729 -0.83 10.63 4.56
CA VAL A 729 -1.60 11.89 4.61
C VAL A 729 -2.93 11.69 3.91
N TRP A 730 -4.01 11.66 4.70
CA TRP A 730 -5.36 11.40 4.21
C TRP A 730 -6.03 12.65 3.63
N ASN A 731 -6.64 12.52 2.48
CA ASN A 731 -7.66 13.45 2.00
C ASN A 731 -9.00 13.11 2.67
N LEU A 732 -9.27 13.77 3.79
CA LEU A 732 -10.49 13.53 4.58
C LEU A 732 -11.77 14.04 3.90
N GLN A 733 -11.66 14.97 2.95
CA GLN A 733 -12.79 15.43 2.15
C GLN A 733 -13.22 14.33 1.18
N GLY A 734 -12.26 13.66 0.53
CA GLY A 734 -12.51 12.60 -0.44
C GLY A 734 -13.39 13.03 -1.60
N THR A 735 -14.09 12.07 -2.18
CA THR A 735 -15.14 12.30 -3.19
C THR A 735 -16.39 11.49 -2.87
N ALA A 736 -17.53 11.91 -3.41
CA ALA A 736 -18.81 11.26 -3.18
C ALA A 736 -19.61 11.17 -4.46
N LEU A 737 -20.25 10.02 -4.70
CA LEU A 737 -21.17 9.76 -5.80
C LEU A 737 -22.54 9.38 -5.27
N GLN A 738 -23.58 10.14 -5.67
CA GLN A 738 -24.95 9.88 -5.25
C GLN A 738 -25.72 9.12 -6.33
N PHE A 739 -26.41 8.08 -5.94
CA PHE A 739 -27.32 7.34 -6.83
C PHE A 739 -28.55 6.85 -6.09
N GLU A 740 -29.62 6.59 -6.83
CA GLU A 740 -30.90 6.10 -6.33
C GLU A 740 -31.24 4.79 -7.05
N LEU A 741 -31.32 3.70 -6.29
CA LEU A 741 -31.83 2.41 -6.79
C LEU A 741 -33.35 2.37 -6.61
N LEU A 742 -34.05 2.30 -7.73
CA LEU A 742 -35.51 2.30 -7.74
C LEU A 742 -36.06 0.95 -7.26
N PRO A 743 -37.17 0.96 -6.50
CA PRO A 743 -37.81 -0.27 -6.10
C PRO A 743 -38.55 -0.90 -7.31
N HIS A 744 -38.67 -2.23 -7.32
CA HIS A 744 -39.57 -2.92 -8.24
C HIS A 744 -41.01 -2.45 -8.03
N PHE A 745 -41.83 -2.49 -9.12
CA PHE A 745 -43.22 -2.05 -9.08
C PHE A 745 -44.02 -2.72 -7.92
N TYR A 746 -43.70 -4.01 -7.63
CA TYR A 746 -44.37 -4.77 -6.54
C TYR A 746 -43.86 -4.40 -5.15
N GLN A 747 -42.78 -3.62 -5.02
CA GLN A 747 -42.26 -3.07 -3.77
C GLN A 747 -42.78 -1.64 -3.53
N THR A 748 -43.58 -1.09 -4.42
CA THR A 748 -44.10 0.28 -4.30
C THR A 748 -45.36 0.29 -3.43
N ILE A 749 -45.59 1.39 -2.71
CA ILE A 749 -46.80 1.62 -1.90
C ILE A 749 -48.05 1.44 -2.76
N TRP A 750 -48.03 1.89 -4.00
CA TRP A 750 -49.17 1.78 -4.94
C TRP A 750 -49.54 0.34 -5.27
N PHE A 751 -48.57 -0.56 -5.37
CA PHE A 751 -48.85 -1.97 -5.61
C PHE A 751 -49.55 -2.61 -4.40
N TYR A 752 -49.08 -2.35 -3.18
CA TYR A 752 -49.73 -2.85 -1.96
C TYR A 752 -51.11 -2.25 -1.76
N LEU A 753 -51.28 -0.96 -2.12
CA LEU A 753 -52.59 -0.32 -2.10
C LEU A 753 -53.56 -0.96 -3.10
N LEU A 754 -53.05 -1.27 -4.29
CA LEU A 754 -53.81 -1.95 -5.34
C LEU A 754 -54.16 -3.40 -4.94
N LEU A 755 -53.24 -4.11 -4.34
CA LEU A 755 -53.41 -5.46 -3.81
C LEU A 755 -54.46 -5.44 -2.65
N THR A 756 -54.37 -4.46 -1.78
CA THR A 756 -55.34 -4.27 -0.66
C THR A 756 -56.74 -3.97 -1.21
N ILE A 757 -56.84 -3.09 -2.24
CA ILE A 757 -58.13 -2.80 -2.92
C ILE A 757 -58.66 -4.05 -3.61
N ALA A 758 -57.80 -4.81 -4.32
CA ALA A 758 -58.19 -6.05 -4.97
C ALA A 758 -58.65 -7.12 -3.97
N ALA A 759 -57.93 -7.24 -2.83
CA ALA A 759 -58.33 -8.14 -1.75
C ALA A 759 -59.65 -7.72 -1.11
N ALA A 760 -59.86 -6.43 -0.87
CA ALA A 760 -61.11 -5.88 -0.34
C ALA A 760 -62.28 -6.10 -1.33
N ALA A 761 -62.05 -5.89 -2.65
CA ALA A 761 -63.03 -6.14 -3.72
C ALA A 761 -63.39 -7.63 -3.82
N LEU A 762 -62.35 -8.51 -3.66
CA LEU A 762 -62.55 -9.97 -3.62
C LEU A 762 -63.40 -10.38 -2.41
N VAL A 763 -63.06 -9.85 -1.22
CA VAL A 763 -63.83 -10.13 0.01
C VAL A 763 -65.28 -9.60 -0.12
N ALA A 764 -65.45 -8.38 -0.67
CA ALA A 764 -66.78 -7.82 -0.90
C ALA A 764 -67.57 -8.67 -1.90
N THR A 765 -66.91 -9.20 -2.95
CA THR A 765 -67.56 -10.06 -3.95
C THR A 765 -67.91 -11.43 -3.36
N LEU A 766 -67.04 -11.99 -2.52
CA LEU A 766 -67.29 -13.25 -1.81
C LEU A 766 -68.39 -13.11 -0.76
N LEU A 767 -68.41 -12.00 -0.03
CA LEU A 767 -69.49 -11.67 0.91
C LEU A 767 -70.81 -11.50 0.18
N LYS A 768 -70.85 -10.80 -0.96
CA LYS A 768 -72.03 -10.65 -1.79
C LYS A 768 -72.49 -11.98 -2.36
N ARG A 769 -71.58 -12.86 -2.78
CA ARG A 769 -71.91 -14.23 -3.21
C ARG A 769 -72.44 -15.10 -2.03
N ARG A 770 -71.80 -14.98 -0.86
CA ARG A 770 -72.29 -15.68 0.35
C ARG A 770 -73.66 -15.23 0.81
N LEU A 771 -73.97 -13.92 0.73
CA LEU A 771 -75.30 -13.40 1.03
C LEU A 771 -76.33 -13.95 0.05
N LEU A 772 -76.00 -14.07 -1.23
CA LEU A 772 -76.91 -14.65 -2.26
C LEU A 772 -77.00 -16.17 -2.20
N HIS A 773 -75.98 -16.90 -1.63
CA HIS A 773 -76.07 -18.35 -1.39
C HIS A 773 -76.69 -18.68 -0.07
N ALA A 774 -76.53 -17.87 0.96
CA ALA A 774 -77.18 -18.11 2.28
C ALA A 774 -78.69 -18.14 2.24
N GLU A 775 -79.35 -17.49 1.25
CA GLU A 775 -80.76 -17.61 1.08
C GLU A 775 -81.20 -18.95 0.45
N ARG A 776 -80.35 -19.71 -0.15
CA ARG A 776 -80.69 -20.97 -0.86
C ARG A 776 -80.35 -22.25 -0.07
N GLU A 777 -79.44 -22.23 0.81
CA GLU A 777 -78.90 -23.47 1.45
C GLU A 777 -79.30 -23.63 2.97
N PHE A 778 -80.15 -22.74 3.50
CA PHE A 778 -80.49 -22.78 4.92
C PHE A 778 -81.43 -23.94 5.28
N LYS A 779 -81.68 -24.86 4.41
CA LYS A 779 -82.70 -25.96 4.64
C LYS A 779 -82.14 -27.38 4.49
N ALA A 780 -80.93 -27.57 4.13
CA ALA A 780 -80.41 -28.92 4.06
C ALA A 780 -78.93 -29.01 4.47
N VAL A 781 -78.54 -29.49 5.49
CA VAL A 781 -77.23 -29.87 5.98
C VAL A 781 -76.76 -29.15 7.24
N LEU A 782 -77.40 -29.46 8.29
CA LEU A 782 -77.04 -29.10 9.68
C LEU A 782 -76.63 -30.35 10.47
N GLY A 783 -75.90 -31.24 9.98
CA GLY A 783 -75.54 -32.43 10.74
C GLY A 783 -74.09 -32.86 10.78
N GLU A 784 -73.42 -32.83 9.66
CA GLU A 784 -72.17 -33.62 9.58
C GLU A 784 -70.88 -32.77 9.40
N ARG A 785 -70.98 -31.49 9.24
CA ARG A 785 -69.81 -30.64 8.87
C ARG A 785 -69.12 -29.97 10.09
N ASN A 786 -69.70 -30.12 11.33
CA ASN A 786 -69.16 -29.39 12.46
C ASN A 786 -67.94 -30.03 13.15
N ARG A 787 -67.49 -31.19 12.70
CA ARG A 787 -66.42 -31.90 13.35
C ARG A 787 -65.06 -31.73 12.57
N ILE A 788 -65.08 -31.75 11.27
CA ILE A 788 -63.86 -31.71 10.45
C ILE A 788 -63.36 -30.27 10.24
N ALA A 789 -64.26 -29.29 10.26
CA ALA A 789 -63.90 -27.89 10.06
C ALA A 789 -63.15 -27.26 11.24
N ARG A 790 -63.24 -27.81 12.44
CA ARG A 790 -62.56 -27.23 13.61
C ARG A 790 -61.05 -27.57 13.69
N GLU A 791 -60.68 -28.74 13.23
CA GLU A 791 -59.28 -29.19 13.30
C GLU A 791 -58.37 -28.58 12.25
N ILE A 792 -58.88 -28.21 11.08
CA ILE A 792 -58.16 -27.54 10.00
C ILE A 792 -58.11 -26.01 10.22
N HIS A 793 -59.15 -25.44 10.85
CA HIS A 793 -59.24 -24.01 11.07
C HIS A 793 -58.20 -23.49 12.10
N ASP A 794 -57.90 -24.30 13.13
CA ASP A 794 -57.02 -23.82 14.21
C ASP A 794 -55.52 -23.76 13.78
N THR A 795 -55.09 -24.63 12.87
CA THR A 795 -53.70 -24.65 12.41
C THR A 795 -53.39 -23.60 11.33
N LEU A 796 -54.35 -23.28 10.47
CA LEU A 796 -54.17 -22.29 9.40
C LEU A 796 -54.44 -20.85 9.85
N ALA A 797 -55.37 -20.64 10.80
CA ALA A 797 -55.72 -19.32 11.28
C ALA A 797 -54.60 -18.66 12.09
N GLN A 798 -53.86 -19.43 12.86
CA GLN A 798 -52.69 -18.92 13.62
C GLN A 798 -51.57 -18.44 12.71
N GLY A 799 -51.31 -19.14 11.61
CA GLY A 799 -50.28 -18.73 10.65
C GLY A 799 -50.57 -17.42 9.89
N TYR A 800 -51.84 -17.20 9.52
CA TYR A 800 -52.25 -16.00 8.77
C TYR A 800 -52.35 -14.74 9.60
N VAL A 801 -52.71 -14.86 10.88
CA VAL A 801 -52.77 -13.73 11.80
C VAL A 801 -51.37 -13.20 12.09
N GLY A 802 -50.35 -14.07 12.19
CA GLY A 802 -48.99 -13.66 12.35
C GLY A 802 -48.45 -12.86 11.15
N ILE A 803 -48.79 -13.30 9.93
CA ILE A 803 -48.36 -12.64 8.66
C ILE A 803 -49.05 -11.29 8.51
N SER A 804 -50.35 -11.20 8.85
CA SER A 804 -51.16 -9.97 8.74
C SER A 804 -50.64 -8.87 9.67
N VAL A 805 -50.30 -9.21 10.89
CA VAL A 805 -49.72 -8.27 11.87
C VAL A 805 -48.36 -7.76 11.40
N GLN A 806 -47.55 -8.61 10.80
CA GLN A 806 -46.25 -8.21 10.28
C GLN A 806 -46.33 -7.35 9.02
N LEU A 807 -47.31 -7.58 8.17
CA LEU A 807 -47.58 -6.70 7.01
C LEU A 807 -48.15 -5.33 7.46
N GLU A 808 -48.84 -5.30 8.58
CA GLU A 808 -49.36 -4.05 9.17
C GLU A 808 -48.24 -3.21 9.78
N VAL A 809 -47.31 -3.86 10.47
CA VAL A 809 -46.05 -3.23 10.95
C VAL A 809 -45.22 -2.70 9.77
N LEU A 810 -45.12 -3.45 8.69
CA LEU A 810 -44.44 -3.02 7.47
C LEU A 810 -45.13 -1.78 6.83
N ALA A 811 -46.45 -1.80 6.76
CA ALA A 811 -47.25 -0.69 6.26
C ALA A 811 -47.10 0.57 7.14
N GLU A 812 -46.98 0.41 8.44
CA GLU A 812 -46.77 1.50 9.40
C GLU A 812 -45.36 2.09 9.30
N LEU A 813 -44.34 1.25 9.12
CA LEU A 813 -42.95 1.69 8.89
C LEU A 813 -42.80 2.45 7.57
N LEU A 814 -43.53 2.02 6.52
CA LEU A 814 -43.58 2.70 5.23
C LEU A 814 -44.32 4.04 5.31
N ARG A 815 -45.44 4.12 6.06
CA ARG A 815 -46.14 5.39 6.30
C ARG A 815 -45.30 6.44 7.02
N HIS A 816 -44.34 6.01 7.84
CA HIS A 816 -43.45 6.90 8.58
C HIS A 816 -42.10 7.14 7.88
N ASN A 817 -42.02 6.80 6.58
CA ASN A 817 -40.81 7.00 5.75
C ASN A 817 -39.53 6.38 6.31
N LYS A 818 -39.64 5.32 7.08
CA LYS A 818 -38.53 4.54 7.65
C LYS A 818 -38.20 3.37 6.75
N VAL A 819 -37.62 3.66 5.59
CA VAL A 819 -37.39 2.70 4.49
C VAL A 819 -36.47 1.56 4.92
N ASP A 820 -35.44 1.83 5.71
CA ASP A 820 -34.49 0.82 6.17
C ASP A 820 -35.16 -0.17 7.16
N ALA A 821 -35.98 0.33 8.06
CA ALA A 821 -36.71 -0.49 8.99
C ALA A 821 -37.84 -1.31 8.27
N ALA A 822 -38.41 -0.77 7.21
CA ALA A 822 -39.38 -1.48 6.39
C ALA A 822 -38.74 -2.59 5.56
N ALA A 823 -37.54 -2.36 5.04
CA ALA A 823 -36.76 -3.39 4.32
C ALA A 823 -36.40 -4.55 5.27
N GLN A 824 -35.95 -4.24 6.48
CA GLN A 824 -35.63 -5.24 7.49
C GLN A 824 -36.86 -6.02 7.94
N GLN A 825 -38.00 -5.33 8.07
CA GLN A 825 -39.29 -5.93 8.40
C GLN A 825 -39.81 -6.82 7.26
N LEU A 826 -39.59 -6.44 6.02
CA LEU A 826 -39.94 -7.24 4.84
C LEU A 826 -39.13 -8.54 4.78
N ASP A 827 -37.84 -8.49 5.06
CA ASP A 827 -37.03 -9.69 5.11
C ASP A 827 -37.40 -10.60 6.27
N THR A 828 -37.73 -10.03 7.40
CA THR A 828 -38.28 -10.78 8.55
C THR A 828 -39.61 -11.44 8.19
N THR A 829 -40.50 -10.73 7.52
CA THR A 829 -41.79 -11.26 7.06
C THR A 829 -41.62 -12.36 6.02
N ARG A 830 -40.70 -12.19 5.08
CA ARG A 830 -40.33 -13.23 4.09
C ARG A 830 -39.74 -14.48 4.75
N MET A 831 -38.94 -14.30 5.79
CA MET A 831 -38.39 -15.41 6.58
C MET A 831 -39.53 -16.16 7.31
N HIS A 832 -40.41 -15.48 8.00
CA HIS A 832 -41.58 -16.08 8.69
C HIS A 832 -42.58 -16.73 7.72
N VAL A 833 -42.78 -16.18 6.54
CA VAL A 833 -43.60 -16.83 5.48
C VAL A 833 -42.94 -18.11 5.00
N ARG A 834 -41.60 -18.11 4.84
CA ARG A 834 -40.88 -19.32 4.48
C ARG A 834 -40.84 -20.35 5.58
N GLU A 835 -40.71 -19.92 6.83
CA GLU A 835 -40.78 -20.79 8.02
C GLU A 835 -42.17 -21.35 8.18
N GLY A 836 -43.23 -20.54 8.09
CA GLY A 836 -44.63 -21.01 8.15
C GLY A 836 -45.03 -21.94 7.01
N LEU A 837 -44.50 -21.72 5.82
CA LEU A 837 -44.64 -22.63 4.68
C LEU A 837 -43.84 -23.92 4.85
N ALA A 838 -42.69 -23.85 5.49
CA ALA A 838 -41.89 -25.01 5.86
C ALA A 838 -42.56 -25.83 6.95
N GLU A 839 -43.13 -25.17 7.96
CA GLU A 839 -43.85 -25.77 9.09
C GLU A 839 -45.18 -26.41 8.64
N ALA A 840 -45.92 -25.73 7.74
CA ALA A 840 -47.11 -26.30 7.11
C ALA A 840 -46.78 -27.51 6.22
N ARG A 841 -45.68 -27.44 5.46
CA ARG A 841 -45.17 -28.60 4.71
C ARG A 841 -44.65 -29.71 5.63
N GLN A 842 -44.05 -29.36 6.75
CA GLN A 842 -43.54 -30.31 7.73
C GLN A 842 -44.69 -31.01 8.46
N SER A 843 -45.82 -30.31 8.78
CA SER A 843 -47.03 -30.89 9.35
C SER A 843 -47.76 -31.81 8.35
N ILE A 844 -47.77 -31.47 7.07
CA ILE A 844 -48.31 -32.33 6.00
C ILE A 844 -47.36 -33.52 5.72
N TRP A 845 -46.06 -33.33 5.90
CA TRP A 845 -45.04 -34.37 5.68
C TRP A 845 -44.93 -35.29 6.90
N ALA A 846 -45.14 -34.78 8.12
CA ALA A 846 -45.15 -35.58 9.34
C ALA A 846 -46.29 -36.62 9.35
N LEU A 847 -47.37 -36.38 8.57
CA LEU A 847 -48.46 -37.34 8.33
C LEU A 847 -48.21 -38.36 7.23
N ARG A 848 -47.05 -38.21 6.48
CA ARG A 848 -46.82 -39.06 5.30
C ARG A 848 -45.48 -39.79 5.26
N SER A 849 -44.61 -39.63 6.22
CA SER A 849 -43.31 -40.31 6.24
C SER A 849 -42.81 -40.64 7.63
N GLN A 850 -43.29 -41.71 8.17
CA GLN A 850 -42.44 -42.62 8.94
C GLN A 850 -41.62 -43.38 7.91
N ASP A 851 -40.41 -42.89 7.61
CA ASP A 851 -39.19 -43.67 7.23
C ASP A 851 -38.10 -42.72 6.71
N SER A 852 -36.97 -42.77 7.37
CA SER A 852 -35.60 -42.80 6.86
C SER A 852 -34.62 -41.96 7.67
N GLY A 853 -33.78 -42.69 8.38
CA GLY A 853 -32.70 -42.21 9.21
C GLY A 853 -31.45 -41.77 8.38
N GLU A 854 -31.42 -40.54 7.87
CA GLU A 854 -30.23 -39.98 7.25
C GLU A 854 -29.95 -38.59 7.80
N LYS A 855 -29.29 -38.51 8.98
CA LYS A 855 -29.06 -37.19 9.61
C LYS A 855 -27.63 -36.85 9.96
N THR A 856 -26.61 -37.74 9.81
CA THR A 856 -25.27 -37.52 10.33
C THR A 856 -24.24 -37.08 9.26
N LEU A 857 -23.26 -36.25 9.68
CA LEU A 857 -22.17 -35.77 8.80
C LEU A 857 -21.45 -36.90 8.02
N PRO A 858 -21.10 -38.06 8.61
CA PRO A 858 -20.48 -39.15 7.85
C PRO A 858 -21.33 -39.67 6.69
N VAL A 859 -22.64 -39.77 6.86
CA VAL A 859 -23.56 -40.21 5.79
C VAL A 859 -23.62 -39.18 4.66
N ARG A 860 -23.63 -37.88 5.01
CA ARG A 860 -23.60 -36.78 4.02
C ARG A 860 -22.30 -36.73 3.25
N LEU A 861 -21.14 -36.90 3.92
CA LEU A 861 -19.83 -36.94 3.27
C LEU A 861 -19.69 -38.17 2.38
N ARG A 862 -20.12 -39.33 2.81
CA ARG A 862 -20.13 -40.55 2.00
C ARG A 862 -20.87 -40.32 0.67
N ARG A 863 -22.05 -39.73 0.74
CA ARG A 863 -22.87 -39.43 -0.45
C ARG A 863 -22.22 -38.41 -1.41
N VAL A 864 -21.46 -37.45 -0.88
CA VAL A 864 -20.71 -36.50 -1.72
C VAL A 864 -19.54 -37.21 -2.38
N THR A 865 -18.85 -38.11 -1.68
CA THR A 865 -17.74 -38.91 -2.21
C THR A 865 -18.19 -39.89 -3.27
N GLU A 866 -19.33 -40.59 -3.04
CA GLU A 866 -19.92 -41.57 -4.01
C GLU A 866 -20.37 -40.90 -5.34
N ARG A 867 -20.60 -39.59 -5.34
CA ARG A 867 -20.87 -38.85 -6.58
C ARG A 867 -19.63 -38.74 -7.47
N ALA A 868 -18.45 -38.56 -6.90
CA ALA A 868 -17.20 -38.53 -7.66
C ALA A 868 -16.88 -39.88 -8.29
N ASP A 869 -17.23 -40.99 -7.62
CA ASP A 869 -17.17 -42.37 -8.18
C ASP A 869 -18.05 -42.51 -9.44
N GLY A 870 -19.23 -41.88 -9.41
CA GLY A 870 -20.13 -41.84 -10.58
C GLY A 870 -19.60 -41.02 -11.78
N HIS A 871 -18.55 -40.24 -11.61
CA HIS A 871 -17.88 -39.47 -12.66
C HIS A 871 -16.58 -40.11 -13.16
N GLY A 872 -16.30 -41.37 -12.77
CA GLY A 872 -15.16 -42.14 -13.28
C GLY A 872 -13.88 -41.97 -12.47
N ILE A 873 -13.97 -41.47 -11.25
CA ILE A 873 -12.87 -41.38 -10.28
C ILE A 873 -13.15 -42.44 -9.18
N GLU A 874 -12.26 -43.39 -8.96
CA GLU A 874 -12.40 -44.35 -7.89
C GLU A 874 -12.31 -43.63 -6.55
N ALA A 875 -13.48 -43.43 -5.89
CA ALA A 875 -13.58 -42.61 -4.68
C ALA A 875 -13.81 -43.44 -3.42
N LYS A 876 -12.95 -43.27 -2.43
CA LYS A 876 -13.01 -44.03 -1.18
C LYS A 876 -13.28 -43.11 0.01
N PHE A 877 -14.35 -43.41 0.78
CA PHE A 877 -14.64 -42.70 2.02
C PHE A 877 -14.33 -43.57 3.24
N SER A 878 -13.66 -43.01 4.22
CA SER A 878 -13.31 -43.69 5.48
C SER A 878 -13.52 -42.79 6.68
N VAL A 879 -13.99 -43.40 7.80
CA VAL A 879 -14.18 -42.69 9.07
C VAL A 879 -13.40 -43.41 10.15
N PHE A 880 -12.68 -42.63 10.97
CA PHE A 880 -11.91 -43.11 12.10
C PHE A 880 -12.36 -42.43 13.38
N GLY A 881 -12.13 -43.09 14.52
CA GLY A 881 -12.56 -42.63 15.83
C GLY A 881 -14.05 -42.89 16.12
N ALA A 882 -14.46 -42.61 17.37
CA ALA A 882 -15.86 -42.78 17.81
C ALA A 882 -16.68 -41.59 17.32
N TYR A 883 -17.80 -41.88 16.63
CA TYR A 883 -18.72 -40.84 16.20
C TYR A 883 -19.24 -40.01 17.37
N ARG A 884 -19.25 -38.71 17.20
CA ARG A 884 -19.88 -37.77 18.13
C ARG A 884 -20.62 -36.67 17.34
N PRO A 885 -21.80 -36.23 17.81
CA PRO A 885 -22.56 -35.19 17.14
C PRO A 885 -21.80 -33.83 17.20
N LEU A 886 -21.78 -33.14 16.09
CA LEU A 886 -21.20 -31.81 15.97
C LEU A 886 -22.32 -30.75 15.91
N SER A 887 -21.97 -29.50 16.13
CA SER A 887 -22.91 -28.42 15.94
C SER A 887 -23.36 -28.34 14.47
N PRO A 888 -24.62 -27.99 14.18
CA PRO A 888 -25.12 -27.85 12.80
C PRO A 888 -24.35 -26.87 11.96
N GLY A 889 -23.71 -25.87 12.59
CA GLY A 889 -22.79 -24.93 11.93
C GLY A 889 -21.50 -25.61 11.48
N MET A 890 -20.86 -26.34 12.39
CA MET A 890 -19.60 -27.04 12.13
C MET A 890 -19.78 -28.13 11.07
N GLU A 891 -20.83 -28.96 11.18
CA GLU A 891 -21.14 -29.97 10.15
C GLU A 891 -21.32 -29.38 8.76
N ARG A 892 -21.96 -28.21 8.68
CA ARG A 892 -22.22 -27.50 7.45
C ARG A 892 -20.94 -26.98 6.79
N GLU A 893 -20.02 -26.38 7.59
CA GLU A 893 -18.78 -25.82 7.05
C GLU A 893 -17.77 -26.92 6.68
N ILE A 894 -17.68 -28.00 7.49
CA ILE A 894 -16.88 -29.19 7.15
C ILE A 894 -17.36 -29.81 5.82
N LEU A 895 -18.68 -29.98 5.67
CA LEU A 895 -19.25 -30.52 4.45
C LEU A 895 -18.97 -29.61 3.22
N ARG A 896 -19.05 -28.29 3.39
CA ARG A 896 -18.76 -27.34 2.31
C ARG A 896 -17.30 -27.35 1.89
N VAL A 897 -16.37 -27.45 2.84
CA VAL A 897 -14.95 -27.61 2.52
C VAL A 897 -14.71 -28.91 1.75
N ALA A 898 -15.32 -30.02 2.18
CA ALA A 898 -15.25 -31.28 1.45
C ALA A 898 -15.80 -31.15 0.03
N GLN A 899 -16.97 -30.54 -0.12
CA GLN A 899 -17.62 -30.34 -1.43
C GLN A 899 -16.74 -29.51 -2.39
N GLU A 900 -16.17 -28.42 -1.89
CA GLU A 900 -15.29 -27.58 -2.68
C GLU A 900 -13.99 -28.30 -3.06
N ALA A 901 -13.38 -29.02 -2.11
CA ALA A 901 -12.18 -29.80 -2.38
C ALA A 901 -12.44 -30.91 -3.41
N ILE A 902 -13.54 -31.67 -3.28
CA ILE A 902 -13.92 -32.72 -4.22
C ILE A 902 -14.26 -32.12 -5.60
N HIS A 903 -14.96 -31.02 -5.64
CA HIS A 903 -15.26 -30.31 -6.88
C HIS A 903 -14.00 -29.87 -7.62
N ASN A 904 -13.00 -29.42 -6.88
CA ASN A 904 -11.69 -29.07 -7.46
C ASN A 904 -10.99 -30.29 -8.05
N VAL A 905 -11.11 -31.45 -7.42
CA VAL A 905 -10.59 -32.70 -7.97
C VAL A 905 -11.31 -33.08 -9.25
N GLU A 906 -12.63 -33.11 -9.26
CA GLU A 906 -13.46 -33.41 -10.43
C GLU A 906 -13.14 -32.51 -11.62
N LYS A 907 -12.94 -31.21 -11.36
CA LYS A 907 -12.81 -30.21 -12.41
C LYS A 907 -11.39 -29.99 -12.88
N HIS A 908 -10.42 -30.15 -11.99
CA HIS A 908 -9.06 -29.68 -12.22
C HIS A 908 -7.97 -30.73 -12.10
N ALA A 909 -8.15 -31.79 -11.31
CA ALA A 909 -7.06 -32.69 -10.98
C ALA A 909 -6.78 -33.75 -12.05
N GLY A 910 -7.79 -34.23 -12.76
CA GLY A 910 -7.66 -35.37 -13.65
C GLY A 910 -7.20 -36.64 -12.92
N ALA A 911 -7.62 -36.79 -11.68
CA ALA A 911 -7.27 -37.88 -10.78
C ALA A 911 -7.96 -39.19 -11.16
N GLN A 912 -7.31 -40.32 -10.87
CA GLN A 912 -7.93 -41.63 -11.01
C GLN A 912 -8.49 -42.10 -9.65
N HIS A 913 -7.86 -41.69 -8.54
CA HIS A 913 -8.28 -42.08 -7.22
C HIS A 913 -8.50 -40.84 -6.34
N LEU A 914 -9.57 -40.86 -5.56
CA LEU A 914 -9.91 -39.87 -4.56
C LEU A 914 -10.13 -40.55 -3.21
N SER A 915 -9.49 -40.07 -2.19
CA SER A 915 -9.66 -40.55 -0.82
C SER A 915 -10.16 -39.42 0.08
N VAL A 916 -11.29 -39.64 0.73
CA VAL A 916 -11.85 -38.73 1.72
C VAL A 916 -11.85 -39.43 3.07
N ARG A 917 -11.16 -38.84 4.03
CA ARG A 917 -11.03 -39.40 5.39
C ARG A 917 -11.54 -38.38 6.41
N LEU A 918 -12.44 -38.85 7.29
CA LEU A 918 -12.93 -38.10 8.42
C LEU A 918 -12.45 -38.76 9.72
N ASP A 919 -11.77 -38.03 10.57
CA ASP A 919 -11.19 -38.54 11.80
C ASP A 919 -11.77 -37.80 13.02
N TYR A 920 -12.40 -38.55 13.94
CA TYR A 920 -12.90 -38.03 15.21
C TYR A 920 -11.85 -38.22 16.30
N GLY A 921 -10.87 -37.34 16.36
CA GLY A 921 -9.83 -37.35 17.40
C GLY A 921 -10.34 -36.88 18.77
N PRO A 922 -9.60 -37.11 19.86
CA PRO A 922 -10.04 -36.74 21.21
C PRO A 922 -10.17 -35.21 21.45
N ALA A 923 -9.36 -34.41 20.80
CA ALA A 923 -9.34 -32.95 20.96
C ALA A 923 -9.73 -32.19 19.69
N GLU A 924 -9.73 -32.83 18.55
CA GLU A 924 -10.02 -32.22 17.26
C GLU A 924 -10.76 -33.19 16.33
N ILE A 925 -11.38 -32.63 15.31
CA ILE A 925 -11.89 -33.35 14.17
C ILE A 925 -11.07 -32.96 12.94
N ALA A 926 -10.67 -33.97 12.18
CA ALA A 926 -9.91 -33.74 10.96
C ALA A 926 -10.65 -34.30 9.73
N LEU A 927 -10.68 -33.53 8.67
CA LEU A 927 -11.10 -33.94 7.34
C LEU A 927 -9.92 -33.88 6.39
N GLU A 928 -9.61 -34.96 5.72
CA GLU A 928 -8.61 -35.01 4.64
C GLU A 928 -9.27 -35.41 3.33
N VAL A 929 -9.03 -34.64 2.29
CA VAL A 929 -9.41 -34.92 0.90
C VAL A 929 -8.14 -35.00 0.08
N ARG A 930 -7.84 -36.16 -0.49
CA ARG A 930 -6.60 -36.41 -1.23
C ARG A 930 -6.88 -37.09 -2.56
N ASP A 931 -6.27 -36.57 -3.61
CA ASP A 931 -6.28 -37.11 -4.94
C ASP A 931 -4.87 -37.49 -5.43
N ASP A 932 -4.81 -38.28 -6.50
CA ASP A 932 -3.59 -38.68 -7.20
C ASP A 932 -3.46 -37.99 -8.57
N GLY A 933 -4.10 -36.84 -8.74
CA GLY A 933 -4.14 -36.13 -10.00
C GLY A 933 -2.84 -35.40 -10.34
N ARG A 934 -2.92 -34.49 -11.32
CA ARG A 934 -1.75 -33.78 -11.84
C ARG A 934 -1.08 -32.83 -10.84
N GLY A 935 -1.71 -32.52 -9.73
CA GLY A 935 -1.20 -31.56 -8.76
C GLY A 935 -0.85 -30.18 -9.39
N PHE A 936 -0.28 -29.30 -8.59
CA PHE A 936 0.20 -28.00 -9.04
C PHE A 936 1.32 -27.49 -8.13
N ALA A 937 2.19 -26.62 -8.66
CA ALA A 937 3.23 -26.00 -7.86
C ALA A 937 2.63 -24.91 -6.96
N MET A 938 2.82 -25.02 -5.68
CA MET A 938 2.42 -23.99 -4.71
C MET A 938 3.47 -22.88 -4.68
N SER A 939 3.16 -21.69 -5.24
CA SER A 939 3.92 -20.47 -5.04
C SER A 939 3.03 -19.43 -4.36
N GLU A 940 3.63 -18.48 -3.63
CA GLU A 940 2.88 -17.40 -2.98
C GLU A 940 2.08 -16.53 -3.99
N GLU A 941 2.51 -16.48 -5.23
CA GLU A 941 1.82 -15.80 -6.33
C GLU A 941 0.57 -16.55 -6.81
N THR A 942 0.53 -17.88 -6.70
CA THR A 942 -0.63 -18.70 -7.11
C THR A 942 -1.80 -18.58 -6.12
N ALA A 943 -1.54 -18.19 -4.89
CA ALA A 943 -2.58 -17.98 -3.86
C ALA A 943 -3.35 -16.67 -4.01
N SER A 944 -2.87 -15.72 -4.83
CA SER A 944 -3.43 -14.37 -4.97
C SER A 944 -3.89 -14.02 -6.39
N ALA A 945 -3.80 -14.93 -7.35
CA ALA A 945 -4.19 -14.69 -8.74
C ALA A 945 -5.72 -14.59 -8.92
N PRO A 946 -6.24 -13.68 -9.75
CA PRO A 946 -7.66 -13.57 -10.04
C PRO A 946 -8.16 -14.87 -10.69
N GLY A 947 -9.07 -15.57 -10.01
CA GLY A 947 -9.70 -16.81 -10.48
C GLY A 947 -9.61 -18.01 -9.51
N HIS A 948 -8.84 -17.93 -8.44
CA HIS A 948 -8.69 -19.01 -7.45
C HIS A 948 -9.46 -18.75 -6.13
N TYR A 949 -10.73 -18.37 -6.23
CA TYR A 949 -11.60 -18.10 -5.06
C TYR A 949 -11.88 -19.32 -4.18
N GLY A 950 -11.67 -20.54 -4.67
CA GLY A 950 -11.97 -21.78 -3.94
C GLY A 950 -11.11 -21.97 -2.69
N PHE A 951 -9.79 -21.72 -2.76
CA PHE A 951 -8.89 -21.90 -1.62
C PHE A 951 -9.10 -20.84 -0.55
N THR A 952 -9.32 -19.58 -0.94
CA THR A 952 -9.66 -18.50 -0.01
C THR A 952 -10.97 -18.81 0.72
N GLY A 953 -12.01 -19.22 0.00
CA GLY A 953 -13.29 -19.61 0.57
C GLY A 953 -13.21 -20.82 1.50
N MET A 954 -12.35 -21.81 1.21
CA MET A 954 -12.13 -22.95 2.12
C MET A 954 -11.39 -22.54 3.40
N ARG A 955 -10.40 -21.65 3.31
CA ARG A 955 -9.70 -21.11 4.50
C ARG A 955 -10.62 -20.27 5.38
N GLU A 956 -11.43 -19.43 4.79
CA GLU A 956 -12.43 -18.63 5.50
C GLU A 956 -13.44 -19.54 6.24
N ARG A 957 -13.89 -20.62 5.62
CA ARG A 957 -14.80 -21.60 6.22
C ARG A 957 -14.13 -22.39 7.34
N ALA A 958 -12.87 -22.76 7.18
CA ALA A 958 -12.08 -23.39 8.22
C ALA A 958 -11.94 -22.45 9.44
N ALA A 959 -11.60 -21.19 9.20
CA ALA A 959 -11.49 -20.17 10.24
C ALA A 959 -12.85 -19.89 10.93
N ALA A 960 -13.97 -19.92 10.20
CA ALA A 960 -15.32 -19.73 10.76
C ALA A 960 -15.71 -20.77 11.80
N ILE A 961 -15.10 -21.96 11.77
CA ILE A 961 -15.30 -23.02 12.77
C ILE A 961 -14.12 -23.15 13.75
N GLY A 962 -13.25 -22.14 13.80
CA GLY A 962 -12.07 -22.13 14.66
C GLY A 962 -11.00 -23.13 14.25
N GLY A 963 -11.02 -23.58 13.01
CA GLY A 963 -10.11 -24.57 12.45
C GLY A 963 -9.05 -23.96 11.55
N THR A 964 -8.14 -24.82 11.08
CA THR A 964 -7.10 -24.49 10.12
C THR A 964 -7.21 -25.38 8.88
N LEU A 965 -6.84 -24.83 7.73
CA LEU A 965 -6.80 -25.56 6.46
C LEU A 965 -5.37 -25.59 5.92
N GLU A 966 -4.85 -26.80 5.73
CA GLU A 966 -3.57 -27.06 5.09
C GLU A 966 -3.83 -27.64 3.70
N VAL A 967 -3.12 -27.15 2.72
CA VAL A 967 -3.17 -27.67 1.35
C VAL A 967 -1.74 -27.99 0.91
N THR A 968 -1.51 -29.20 0.45
CA THR A 968 -0.24 -29.64 -0.09
C THR A 968 -0.46 -30.18 -1.50
N SER A 969 0.29 -29.68 -2.47
CA SER A 969 0.22 -30.13 -3.86
C SER A 969 1.58 -30.02 -4.54
N GLU A 970 1.93 -31.01 -5.30
CA GLU A 970 3.12 -31.03 -6.13
C GLU A 970 2.77 -31.56 -7.52
N PRO A 971 3.34 -31.00 -8.59
CA PRO A 971 3.07 -31.47 -9.95
C PRO A 971 3.35 -32.96 -10.14
N GLY A 972 2.34 -33.71 -10.55
CA GLY A 972 2.42 -35.13 -10.82
C GLY A 972 2.20 -36.05 -9.62
N THR A 973 1.94 -35.53 -8.42
CA THR A 973 1.74 -36.34 -7.20
C THR A 973 0.35 -36.18 -6.56
N GLY A 974 -0.49 -35.31 -7.13
CA GLY A 974 -1.83 -35.01 -6.64
C GLY A 974 -1.89 -33.87 -5.63
N THR A 975 -3.05 -33.74 -4.99
CA THR A 975 -3.31 -32.70 -3.99
C THR A 975 -3.89 -33.32 -2.72
N SER A 976 -3.48 -32.79 -1.55
CA SER A 976 -4.10 -33.10 -0.26
C SER A 976 -4.59 -31.82 0.39
N VAL A 977 -5.86 -31.77 0.74
CA VAL A 977 -6.53 -30.71 1.49
C VAL A 977 -6.89 -31.27 2.86
N ARG A 978 -6.32 -30.69 3.94
CA ARG A 978 -6.58 -31.08 5.32
C ARG A 978 -7.20 -29.94 6.08
N LEU A 979 -8.36 -30.18 6.66
CA LEU A 979 -9.03 -29.30 7.59
C LEU A 979 -8.91 -29.88 9.00
N HIS A 980 -8.42 -29.09 9.94
CA HIS A 980 -8.41 -29.40 11.37
C HIS A 980 -9.34 -28.43 12.09
N ALA A 981 -10.24 -28.94 12.90
CA ALA A 981 -11.15 -28.11 13.69
C ALA A 981 -11.23 -28.64 15.13
N PRO A 982 -11.34 -27.73 16.14
CA PRO A 982 -11.41 -28.16 17.53
C PRO A 982 -12.69 -28.95 17.79
N ALA A 983 -12.57 -30.08 18.46
CA ALA A 983 -13.70 -30.87 18.86
C ALA A 983 -14.48 -30.15 19.99
N PRO A 984 -15.82 -30.16 19.98
CA PRO A 984 -16.59 -29.64 21.08
C PRO A 984 -16.20 -30.36 22.38
N LYS A 985 -15.92 -29.62 23.46
CA LYS A 985 -15.70 -30.18 24.79
C LYS A 985 -17.00 -30.88 25.22
N GLU A 986 -16.91 -32.13 25.67
CA GLU A 986 -18.03 -32.82 26.28
C GLU A 986 -18.53 -32.01 27.49
N GLY A 987 -19.79 -31.54 27.39
CA GLY A 987 -20.52 -31.14 28.57
C GLY A 987 -20.86 -32.41 29.37
N PRO A 988 -21.04 -32.35 30.72
CA PRO A 988 -21.37 -33.52 31.53
C PRO A 988 -22.62 -34.16 30.98
N GLY A 989 -22.47 -35.32 30.35
CA GLY A 989 -23.55 -36.07 29.74
C GLY A 989 -24.41 -36.73 30.79
N GLU A 990 -25.74 -36.56 30.68
CA GLU A 990 -26.70 -37.52 31.22
C GLU A 990 -26.48 -38.87 30.52
N ALA A 991 -26.26 -39.89 31.32
CA ALA A 991 -26.14 -41.27 30.87
C ALA A 991 -27.46 -41.72 30.21
N PRO A 992 -27.43 -42.48 29.11
CA PRO A 992 -28.63 -43.04 28.53
C PRO A 992 -29.19 -44.09 29.51
N ARG A 993 -30.44 -43.91 29.91
CA ARG A 993 -31.24 -44.99 30.54
C ARG A 993 -31.40 -46.11 29.53
N GLU A 994 -30.93 -47.27 29.89
CA GLU A 994 -31.28 -48.55 29.28
C GLU A 994 -32.81 -48.66 29.27
N ALA A 995 -33.39 -48.89 28.12
CA ALA A 995 -34.76 -49.39 27.98
C ALA A 995 -34.68 -50.75 27.30
N GLU A 996 -35.26 -51.77 27.93
CA GLU A 996 -35.55 -53.11 27.48
C GLU A 996 -36.15 -53.19 26.06
#